data_9b61ca2242ee050f64f62e729bcd10ad
#
_entry.id   9b61ca2242ee050f64f62e729bcd10ad
#
_cell.length_a   1.000
_cell.length_b   1.000
_cell.length_c   1.000
_cell.angle_alpha   90.00
_cell.angle_beta   90.00
_cell.angle_gamma   90.00
#
_symmetry.space_group_name_H-M   'P 1'
#
loop_
_entity.id
_entity.type
_entity.pdbx_description
1 polymer ?
#
loop_
_entity_poly.entity_id
_entity_poly.type
_entity_poly.pdbx_seq_one_letter_code
_entity_poly.pdbx_strand_id
1 'polypeptide(L)'
;EVPLPNPKGGYGGYFLLREKGEREGLPLRAFDARRDEWGDVLLFLEPGTWIDLVFSPASPAELKRLVKRASRAIRPDPRTPAGGWSAVAEIGLEALREFDPRRAGSKQRKPPAPKPPSLSELDPDEAARYRSLMDRFTGRERAFDVMLSVWSEHPHAASVVQSLATRIESMMHYQNGIRLQRTRRSPIVKVAPVPYPYQTMIWTAPELANIFHLPDGQHRVMERIPHLERGQRTFGKDEFSKGISMGTLRHPMHGEREARIPQDTFSKHFVITGVTGGGKSSLIITIFQSMIDNWLDDPDHAAGFTLFDPAQETALTVLNRLLEAERQGRSVPWEKVHYASLRGSQYPIGLNLLHNNDAETVLRLLQKVAPGANTPRMDRLAYNAVASLIEAGGNHTLLGVLPMIADEDFRNRVIPKIRDYYLQQFWRTEFESFAGGRDTSVDALINRLSPFQRNLDLRRMVGQAKWSIPIQKWMDEGHIFLIDFLNVDDTVKSLAGAHLINQYHYVAKSRPLGQRRLHFLVADEAHLVQMPIMGKILAEDRKFGLCLGLITQYPEQFESWLQRDLANIVVTIAACVQGSDSAGTMSKLLKGYFTPDQLQKLPERTAAITTRNERNEVDFFMTKCDPPYVYLPDGRVARYRNTEDEEMFLRYTLAKAEELQRRDWKPVQEVDREIEEYLQGGGTLLQEASDSGRQGSTTKTENWEGFREY
;
A
#
# COMPACT_ATOMS: atom_id res chain seq x y z
N GLU A 1 21.76 17.85 0.25
CA GLU A 1 22.94 18.47 -0.38
C GLU A 1 24.19 17.71 0.06
N VAL A 2 25.02 17.28 -0.90
CA VAL A 2 26.34 16.68 -0.60
C VAL A 2 27.24 17.82 -0.08
N PRO A 3 27.84 17.71 1.12
CA PRO A 3 28.72 18.72 1.62
C PRO A 3 29.95 18.86 0.73
N LEU A 4 30.32 20.10 0.42
CA LEU A 4 31.54 20.40 -0.34
C LEU A 4 32.77 20.22 0.55
N PRO A 5 33.91 19.78 -0.03
CA PRO A 5 35.15 19.70 0.71
C PRO A 5 35.69 21.07 1.13
N ASN A 6 36.40 21.10 2.26
CA ASN A 6 37.13 22.28 2.68
C ASN A 6 38.18 22.63 1.61
N PRO A 7 38.18 23.84 1.05
CA PRO A 7 39.09 24.20 -0.03
C PRO A 7 40.59 24.14 0.35
N LYS A 8 40.91 24.18 1.63
CA LYS A 8 42.31 24.20 2.14
C LYS A 8 42.71 22.95 2.91
N GLY A 9 41.73 22.13 3.30
CA GLY A 9 42.00 20.90 4.05
C GLY A 9 41.91 19.69 3.10
N GLY A 10 42.95 18.90 2.98
CA GLY A 10 42.91 17.69 2.16
C GLY A 10 43.96 17.60 1.07
N TYR A 11 43.82 16.63 0.21
CA TYR A 11 44.77 16.27 -0.85
C TYR A 11 44.03 15.80 -2.10
N GLY A 12 44.54 16.20 -3.28
CA GLY A 12 43.96 15.79 -4.55
C GLY A 12 44.33 16.67 -5.72
N GLY A 13 43.54 16.70 -6.76
CA GLY A 13 43.75 17.45 -7.97
C GLY A 13 42.75 17.13 -9.06
N TYR A 14 43.08 17.45 -10.29
CA TYR A 14 42.28 17.18 -11.45
C TYR A 14 43.11 16.39 -12.51
N PHE A 15 42.42 15.69 -13.38
CA PHE A 15 43.06 14.86 -14.39
C PHE A 15 43.37 15.67 -15.67
N LEU A 16 44.48 15.32 -16.32
CA LEU A 16 44.89 15.83 -17.63
C LEU A 16 45.24 14.66 -18.54
N LEU A 17 45.13 14.86 -19.84
CA LEU A 17 45.64 13.90 -20.84
C LEU A 17 47.17 13.72 -20.68
N ARG A 18 47.64 12.49 -20.82
CA ARG A 18 49.08 12.12 -20.76
C ARG A 18 49.80 12.65 -22.01
N GLU A 19 49.25 12.36 -23.20
CA GLU A 19 49.81 12.79 -24.45
C GLU A 19 49.36 14.24 -24.76
N LYS A 20 50.27 15.05 -25.25
CA LYS A 20 50.04 16.47 -25.59
C LYS A 20 50.41 16.75 -27.03
N GLY A 21 50.07 17.96 -27.51
CA GLY A 21 50.39 18.39 -28.83
C GLY A 21 49.63 17.64 -29.92
N GLU A 22 50.35 17.03 -30.87
CA GLU A 22 49.78 16.32 -32.00
C GLU A 22 49.08 15.03 -31.59
N ARG A 23 49.49 14.40 -30.48
CA ARG A 23 48.92 13.17 -29.91
C ARG A 23 47.82 13.42 -28.88
N GLU A 24 47.50 14.66 -28.55
CA GLU A 24 46.48 15.06 -27.59
C GLU A 24 45.09 14.46 -27.96
N GLY A 25 44.81 14.34 -29.26
CA GLY A 25 43.56 13.80 -29.76
C GLY A 25 43.46 12.29 -29.83
N LEU A 26 44.50 11.51 -29.45
CA LEU A 26 44.41 10.05 -29.42
C LEU A 26 43.31 9.55 -28.47
N PRO A 27 42.57 8.46 -28.83
CA PRO A 27 41.44 8.02 -28.07
C PRO A 27 41.83 7.44 -26.68
N LEU A 28 40.97 7.72 -25.72
CA LEU A 28 40.91 7.00 -24.45
C LEU A 28 40.12 5.71 -24.66
N ARG A 29 40.07 4.87 -23.64
CA ARG A 29 39.26 3.66 -23.66
C ARG A 29 37.78 4.02 -23.74
N ALA A 30 37.06 3.43 -24.68
CA ALA A 30 35.62 3.49 -24.75
C ALA A 30 34.98 2.52 -23.75
N PHE A 31 33.80 2.85 -23.28
CA PHE A 31 33.04 1.99 -22.36
C PHE A 31 32.68 0.65 -23.02
N ASP A 32 32.89 -0.43 -22.30
CA ASP A 32 32.46 -1.78 -22.66
C ASP A 32 31.70 -2.37 -21.48
N ALA A 33 30.40 -2.62 -21.63
CA ALA A 33 29.54 -3.20 -20.61
C ALA A 33 30.00 -4.58 -20.08
N ARG A 34 30.83 -5.30 -20.86
CA ARG A 34 31.43 -6.57 -20.44
C ARG A 34 32.63 -6.40 -19.48
N ARG A 35 33.12 -5.16 -19.35
CA ARG A 35 34.31 -4.78 -18.57
C ARG A 35 34.04 -3.47 -17.83
N ASP A 36 32.98 -3.45 -17.05
CA ASP A 36 32.67 -2.30 -16.19
C ASP A 36 33.60 -2.30 -14.97
N GLU A 37 34.65 -1.49 -15.05
CA GLU A 37 35.62 -1.30 -13.97
C GLU A 37 35.23 -0.13 -13.03
N TRP A 38 34.16 0.65 -13.36
CA TRP A 38 33.75 1.80 -12.56
C TRP A 38 33.27 1.41 -11.17
N GLY A 39 32.51 0.33 -11.05
CA GLY A 39 32.09 -0.23 -9.78
C GLY A 39 33.30 -0.57 -8.88
N ASP A 40 34.36 -1.15 -9.44
CA ASP A 40 35.59 -1.45 -8.70
C ASP A 40 36.32 -0.18 -8.23
N VAL A 41 36.33 0.89 -9.05
CA VAL A 41 36.89 2.19 -8.62
C VAL A 41 36.13 2.74 -7.41
N LEU A 42 34.80 2.71 -7.45
CA LEU A 42 33.92 3.22 -6.40
C LEU A 42 34.03 2.42 -5.08
N LEU A 43 34.43 1.16 -5.11
CA LEU A 43 34.69 0.38 -3.89
C LEU A 43 35.83 0.95 -3.05
N PHE A 44 36.77 1.69 -3.66
CA PHE A 44 37.90 2.34 -2.98
C PHE A 44 37.63 3.78 -2.58
N LEU A 45 36.40 4.23 -2.74
CA LEU A 45 35.97 5.56 -2.27
C LEU A 45 35.76 5.51 -0.76
N GLU A 46 36.64 6.20 -0.05
CA GLU A 46 36.60 6.30 1.43
C GLU A 46 35.78 7.51 1.88
N PRO A 47 35.17 7.49 3.09
CA PRO A 47 34.47 8.64 3.63
C PRO A 47 35.34 9.90 3.62
N GLY A 48 34.75 11.04 3.26
CA GLY A 48 35.47 12.31 3.10
C GLY A 48 36.32 12.39 1.84
N THR A 49 35.98 11.59 0.82
CA THR A 49 36.61 11.62 -0.53
C THR A 49 35.55 11.92 -1.58
N TRP A 50 35.89 12.76 -2.53
CA TRP A 50 35.02 13.19 -3.63
C TRP A 50 35.66 12.87 -4.97
N ILE A 51 34.87 12.38 -5.91
CA ILE A 51 35.15 12.36 -7.34
C ILE A 51 34.15 13.30 -7.99
N ASP A 52 34.63 14.30 -8.67
CA ASP A 52 33.81 15.33 -9.31
C ASP A 52 34.01 15.31 -10.81
N LEU A 53 32.90 15.23 -11.55
CA LEU A 53 32.88 15.16 -13.00
C LEU A 53 32.03 16.32 -13.52
N VAL A 54 32.70 17.28 -14.15
CA VAL A 54 32.04 18.40 -14.81
C VAL A 54 32.25 18.28 -16.31
N PHE A 55 31.18 18.37 -17.08
CA PHE A 55 31.28 18.32 -18.54
C PHE A 55 30.26 19.22 -19.24
N SER A 56 30.62 19.68 -20.40
CA SER A 56 29.74 20.43 -21.31
C SER A 56 30.00 20.01 -22.75
N PRO A 57 29.09 20.23 -23.72
CA PRO A 57 29.34 19.97 -25.10
C PRO A 57 30.60 20.70 -25.56
N ALA A 58 31.54 19.99 -26.23
CA ALA A 58 32.74 20.57 -26.74
C ALA A 58 32.41 21.58 -27.85
N SER A 59 33.13 22.71 -27.89
CA SER A 59 32.90 23.71 -28.91
C SER A 59 33.42 23.23 -30.29
N PRO A 60 32.73 23.54 -31.39
CA PRO A 60 33.20 23.23 -32.72
C PRO A 60 34.60 23.78 -33.00
N ALA A 61 34.98 24.91 -32.39
CA ALA A 61 36.29 25.51 -32.54
C ALA A 61 37.41 24.68 -31.91
N GLU A 62 37.14 24.05 -30.76
CA GLU A 62 38.11 23.18 -30.08
C GLU A 62 38.28 21.86 -30.82
N LEU A 63 37.23 21.26 -31.34
CA LEU A 63 37.29 20.07 -32.18
C LEU A 63 38.08 20.36 -33.46
N LYS A 64 37.83 21.48 -34.12
CA LYS A 64 38.59 21.94 -35.29
C LYS A 64 40.07 22.14 -34.97
N ARG A 65 40.39 22.64 -33.76
CA ARG A 65 41.78 22.82 -33.32
C ARG A 65 42.50 21.48 -33.14
N LEU A 66 41.86 20.47 -32.53
CA LEU A 66 42.43 19.13 -32.36
C LEU A 66 42.67 18.44 -33.70
N VAL A 67 41.67 18.44 -34.58
CA VAL A 67 41.79 17.88 -35.93
C VAL A 67 42.88 18.60 -36.73
N LYS A 68 42.97 19.93 -36.64
CA LYS A 68 44.02 20.71 -37.35
C LYS A 68 45.42 20.44 -36.77
N ARG A 69 45.59 20.17 -35.51
CA ARG A 69 46.89 19.76 -34.94
C ARG A 69 47.31 18.40 -35.48
N ALA A 70 46.38 17.44 -35.49
CA ALA A 70 46.63 16.12 -36.00
C ALA A 70 46.95 16.14 -37.51
N SER A 71 46.23 16.94 -38.32
CA SER A 71 46.45 17.06 -39.76
C SER A 71 47.73 17.82 -40.17
N ARG A 72 48.42 18.46 -39.20
CA ARG A 72 49.77 19.03 -39.47
C ARG A 72 50.86 17.97 -39.47
N ALA A 73 50.63 16.85 -38.81
CA ALA A 73 51.59 15.74 -38.75
C ALA A 73 51.46 14.77 -39.94
N ILE A 74 50.33 14.77 -40.68
CA ILE A 74 50.05 13.77 -41.70
C ILE A 74 49.37 14.39 -42.93
N ARG A 75 49.73 13.92 -44.13
CA ARG A 75 49.00 14.16 -45.41
C ARG A 75 47.89 13.13 -45.59
N PRO A 76 46.67 13.56 -46.05
CA PRO A 76 45.70 12.61 -46.58
C PRO A 76 46.29 11.80 -47.72
N ASP A 77 46.13 10.48 -47.67
CA ASP A 77 46.53 9.64 -48.81
C ASP A 77 45.49 9.76 -49.91
N PRO A 78 45.87 10.17 -51.15
CA PRO A 78 44.96 10.34 -52.31
C PRO A 78 44.30 9.01 -52.74
N ARG A 79 44.71 7.85 -52.22
CA ARG A 79 44.18 6.52 -52.57
C ARG A 79 43.12 6.00 -51.65
N THR A 80 42.77 6.72 -50.57
CA THR A 80 41.71 6.29 -49.63
C THR A 80 40.33 6.73 -50.14
N PRO A 81 39.31 5.83 -50.19
CA PRO A 81 37.99 6.21 -50.67
C PRO A 81 37.39 7.34 -49.83
N ALA A 82 36.73 8.28 -50.47
CA ALA A 82 36.27 9.58 -49.96
C ALA A 82 35.17 9.56 -48.91
N GLY A 83 35.11 8.54 -48.04
CA GLY A 83 34.02 8.42 -47.02
C GLY A 83 34.22 9.18 -45.72
N GLY A 84 35.47 9.39 -45.28
CA GLY A 84 35.76 10.05 -44.02
C GLY A 84 36.58 11.35 -44.16
N TRP A 85 37.33 11.49 -45.24
CA TRP A 85 38.24 12.61 -45.43
C TRP A 85 37.58 13.85 -46.07
N SER A 86 36.47 13.70 -46.81
CA SER A 86 35.74 14.82 -47.40
C SER A 86 35.18 15.77 -46.32
N ALA A 87 34.65 15.24 -45.22
CA ALA A 87 34.15 16.06 -44.14
C ALA A 87 35.28 16.81 -43.39
N VAL A 88 36.45 16.18 -43.23
CA VAL A 88 37.63 16.82 -42.57
C VAL A 88 38.31 17.82 -43.51
N ALA A 89 38.36 17.55 -44.82
CA ALA A 89 38.88 18.48 -45.82
C ALA A 89 37.93 19.68 -46.00
N GLU A 90 36.62 19.49 -46.01
CA GLU A 90 35.64 20.59 -46.02
C GLU A 90 35.73 21.48 -44.79
N ILE A 91 35.86 20.90 -43.60
CA ILE A 91 36.07 21.64 -42.33
C ILE A 91 37.42 22.40 -42.39
N GLY A 92 38.48 21.82 -43.00
CA GLY A 92 39.77 22.47 -43.21
C GLY A 92 39.75 23.57 -44.26
N LEU A 93 38.98 23.36 -45.36
CA LEU A 93 38.82 24.32 -46.43
C LEU A 93 37.89 25.49 -46.08
N GLU A 94 36.86 25.27 -45.30
CA GLU A 94 36.00 26.34 -44.83
C GLU A 94 36.75 27.26 -43.85
N ALA A 95 37.64 26.72 -43.01
CA ALA A 95 38.53 27.49 -42.16
C ALA A 95 39.59 28.29 -42.94
N LEU A 96 39.89 27.93 -44.20
CA LEU A 96 40.79 28.66 -45.10
C LEU A 96 40.07 29.75 -45.90
N ARG A 97 38.75 29.68 -46.07
CA ARG A 97 37.94 30.71 -46.75
C ARG A 97 37.67 31.97 -45.93
N GLU A 98 37.86 31.94 -44.62
CA GLU A 98 37.76 33.12 -43.76
C GLU A 98 39.06 33.97 -43.69
N PHE A 99 40.07 33.70 -44.48
CA PHE A 99 41.28 34.52 -44.53
C PHE A 99 41.14 35.67 -45.55
N ASP A 100 40.98 36.91 -45.04
CA ASP A 100 40.95 38.17 -45.80
C ASP A 100 42.19 38.32 -46.70
N PRO A 101 42.06 38.40 -48.04
CA PRO A 101 43.20 38.51 -48.99
C PRO A 101 43.92 39.88 -48.96
N ARG A 102 43.54 40.80 -48.06
CA ARG A 102 44.10 42.21 -48.04
C ARG A 102 45.29 42.42 -47.09
N ARG A 103 45.88 41.36 -46.54
CA ARG A 103 47.16 41.48 -45.77
C ARG A 103 48.31 40.69 -46.37
N ALA A 104 48.51 40.81 -47.67
CA ALA A 104 49.72 40.33 -48.32
C ALA A 104 50.74 41.48 -48.46
N GLY A 105 51.37 41.85 -47.35
CA GLY A 105 52.52 42.71 -47.32
C GLY A 105 53.75 41.89 -46.95
N SER A 106 54.63 41.78 -47.93
CA SER A 106 56.08 41.39 -47.96
C SER A 106 56.70 40.91 -46.64
N LYS A 107 56.92 39.62 -46.46
CA LYS A 107 57.99 39.05 -45.64
C LYS A 107 58.65 37.89 -46.33
N GLN A 108 59.99 37.93 -46.34
CA GLN A 108 60.92 36.99 -46.94
C GLN A 108 60.47 35.53 -46.85
N ARG A 109 60.44 34.83 -47.98
CA ARG A 109 60.22 33.39 -48.13
C ARG A 109 61.27 32.62 -47.35
N LYS A 110 60.88 32.10 -46.13
CA LYS A 110 61.59 30.93 -45.61
C LYS A 110 61.43 29.74 -46.54
N PRO A 111 62.44 28.86 -46.65
CA PRO A 111 62.28 27.62 -47.45
C PRO A 111 61.02 26.85 -46.95
N PRO A 112 60.29 26.24 -47.93
CA PRO A 112 59.08 25.49 -47.55
C PRO A 112 59.44 24.39 -46.56
N ALA A 113 58.71 24.32 -45.46
CA ALA A 113 58.85 23.23 -44.49
C ALA A 113 58.66 21.88 -45.24
N PRO A 114 59.41 20.85 -44.89
CA PRO A 114 59.22 19.52 -45.49
C PRO A 114 57.75 19.12 -45.40
N LYS A 115 57.20 18.61 -46.49
CA LYS A 115 55.81 18.16 -46.57
C LYS A 115 55.64 17.01 -45.58
N PRO A 116 54.60 17.00 -44.70
CA PRO A 116 54.41 15.92 -43.77
C PRO A 116 54.19 14.57 -44.47
N PRO A 117 54.63 13.44 -43.92
CA PRO A 117 54.48 12.12 -44.51
C PRO A 117 53.00 11.73 -44.71
N SER A 118 52.75 10.91 -45.77
CA SER A 118 51.43 10.28 -45.93
C SER A 118 51.28 9.10 -44.99
N LEU A 119 50.02 8.67 -44.69
CA LEU A 119 49.76 7.50 -43.85
C LEU A 119 50.47 6.22 -44.33
N SER A 120 50.73 6.10 -45.64
CA SER A 120 51.44 4.99 -46.25
C SER A 120 52.96 5.07 -46.07
N GLU A 121 53.49 6.21 -45.67
CA GLU A 121 54.93 6.47 -45.44
C GLU A 121 55.29 6.32 -43.92
N LEU A 122 54.31 6.15 -43.07
CA LEU A 122 54.49 5.95 -41.63
C LEU A 122 54.64 4.48 -41.26
N ASP A 123 55.30 4.25 -40.13
CA ASP A 123 55.28 2.95 -39.47
C ASP A 123 53.83 2.47 -39.27
N PRO A 124 53.55 1.15 -39.46
CA PRO A 124 52.21 0.61 -39.29
C PRO A 124 51.52 0.97 -37.98
N ASP A 125 52.26 1.04 -36.87
CA ASP A 125 51.73 1.40 -35.55
C ASP A 125 51.40 2.90 -35.47
N GLU A 126 52.23 3.77 -36.03
CA GLU A 126 51.94 5.19 -36.13
C GLU A 126 50.75 5.47 -37.06
N ALA A 127 50.69 4.79 -38.17
CA ALA A 127 49.57 4.88 -39.10
C ALA A 127 48.26 4.44 -38.47
N ALA A 128 48.25 3.37 -37.62
CA ALA A 128 47.10 2.92 -36.88
C ALA A 128 46.65 3.96 -35.84
N ARG A 129 47.59 4.57 -35.12
CA ARG A 129 47.27 5.64 -34.12
C ARG A 129 46.58 6.84 -34.78
N TYR A 130 47.04 7.27 -35.93
CA TYR A 130 46.45 8.39 -36.62
C TYR A 130 45.09 8.06 -37.24
N ARG A 131 44.84 6.81 -37.68
CA ARG A 131 43.52 6.35 -38.10
C ARG A 131 42.54 6.41 -36.93
N SER A 132 42.93 5.87 -35.79
CA SER A 132 42.11 5.93 -34.56
C SER A 132 41.78 7.35 -34.14
N LEU A 133 42.73 8.31 -34.31
CA LEU A 133 42.48 9.71 -33.98
C LEU A 133 41.45 10.34 -34.92
N MET A 134 41.50 10.01 -36.19
CA MET A 134 40.56 10.53 -37.20
C MET A 134 39.16 9.89 -36.97
N ASP A 135 39.12 8.60 -36.79
CA ASP A 135 37.86 7.85 -36.54
C ASP A 135 37.14 8.40 -35.33
N ARG A 136 37.86 8.81 -34.27
CA ARG A 136 37.32 9.38 -33.04
C ARG A 136 36.44 10.60 -33.26
N PHE A 137 36.78 11.48 -34.21
CA PHE A 137 36.09 12.75 -34.43
C PHE A 137 35.26 12.82 -35.72
N THR A 138 35.34 11.80 -36.59
CA THR A 138 34.59 11.73 -37.86
C THR A 138 33.29 10.94 -37.71
N GLY A 139 33.09 10.21 -36.58
CA GLY A 139 31.86 9.51 -36.27
C GLY A 139 30.72 10.45 -35.89
N ARG A 140 29.50 9.92 -35.81
CA ARG A 140 28.31 10.64 -35.30
C ARG A 140 28.32 10.88 -33.77
N GLU A 141 29.43 10.59 -33.12
CA GLU A 141 29.57 10.67 -31.68
C GLU A 141 29.73 12.11 -31.21
N ARG A 142 29.00 12.44 -30.14
CA ARG A 142 29.13 13.75 -29.50
C ARG A 142 30.39 13.78 -28.65
N ALA A 143 31.11 14.91 -28.69
CA ALA A 143 32.27 15.16 -27.86
C ALA A 143 31.93 16.18 -26.76
N PHE A 144 32.58 16.04 -25.62
CA PHE A 144 32.39 16.85 -24.44
C PHE A 144 33.73 17.41 -23.97
N ASP A 145 33.67 18.62 -23.44
CA ASP A 145 34.73 19.24 -22.68
C ASP A 145 34.59 18.81 -21.21
N VAL A 146 35.55 18.08 -20.68
CA VAL A 146 35.47 17.35 -19.44
C VAL A 146 36.53 17.78 -18.44
N MET A 147 36.14 18.05 -17.21
CA MET A 147 37.01 18.17 -16.05
C MET A 147 36.66 17.05 -15.07
N LEU A 148 37.62 16.20 -14.78
CA LEU A 148 37.52 15.15 -13.76
C LEU A 148 38.46 15.48 -12.63
N SER A 149 37.96 15.46 -11.39
CA SER A 149 38.71 15.81 -10.19
C SER A 149 38.55 14.77 -9.09
N VAL A 150 39.58 14.62 -8.26
CA VAL A 150 39.54 13.78 -7.05
C VAL A 150 40.11 14.60 -5.89
N TRP A 151 39.41 14.58 -4.77
CA TRP A 151 39.84 15.26 -3.54
C TRP A 151 39.45 14.43 -2.33
N SER A 152 40.32 14.39 -1.31
CA SER A 152 40.05 13.68 -0.06
C SER A 152 40.50 14.48 1.16
N GLU A 153 39.67 14.49 2.19
CA GLU A 153 39.97 14.99 3.55
C GLU A 153 40.22 13.85 4.54
N HIS A 154 40.29 12.61 4.04
CA HIS A 154 40.59 11.44 4.86
C HIS A 154 41.97 11.61 5.55
N PRO A 155 42.20 11.09 6.78
CA PRO A 155 43.48 11.14 7.47
C PRO A 155 44.66 10.64 6.62
N HIS A 156 44.42 9.71 5.73
CA HIS A 156 45.39 9.18 4.76
C HIS A 156 45.10 9.63 3.31
N ALA A 157 44.67 10.87 3.11
CA ALA A 157 44.21 11.42 1.86
C ALA A 157 45.16 11.17 0.68
N ALA A 158 46.46 11.29 0.90
CA ALA A 158 47.47 11.06 -0.16
C ALA A 158 47.46 9.63 -0.69
N SER A 159 47.32 8.64 0.17
CA SER A 159 47.24 7.22 -0.20
C SER A 159 45.92 6.90 -0.90
N VAL A 160 44.80 7.40 -0.34
CA VAL A 160 43.44 7.20 -0.91
C VAL A 160 43.38 7.81 -2.32
N VAL A 161 43.79 9.05 -2.49
CA VAL A 161 43.77 9.73 -3.80
C VAL A 161 44.71 9.05 -4.79
N GLN A 162 45.91 8.61 -4.36
CA GLN A 162 46.83 7.91 -5.26
C GLN A 162 46.26 6.56 -5.71
N SER A 163 45.63 5.83 -4.83
CA SER A 163 44.98 4.53 -5.18
C SER A 163 43.84 4.74 -6.16
N LEU A 164 42.94 5.70 -5.93
CA LEU A 164 41.84 6.04 -6.81
C LEU A 164 42.35 6.54 -8.17
N ALA A 165 43.35 7.45 -8.16
CA ALA A 165 43.91 7.99 -9.40
C ALA A 165 44.53 6.91 -10.27
N THR A 166 45.32 5.99 -9.68
CA THR A 166 45.94 4.89 -10.41
C THR A 166 44.88 3.98 -11.08
N ARG A 167 43.77 3.72 -10.41
CA ARG A 167 42.68 2.90 -10.98
C ARG A 167 41.95 3.63 -12.09
N ILE A 168 41.60 4.91 -11.90
CA ILE A 168 40.96 5.73 -12.91
C ILE A 168 41.90 5.88 -14.13
N GLU A 169 43.18 6.10 -13.92
CA GLU A 169 44.20 6.17 -14.98
C GLU A 169 44.29 4.88 -15.76
N SER A 170 44.30 3.72 -15.08
CA SER A 170 44.32 2.40 -15.73
C SER A 170 43.05 2.12 -16.51
N MET A 171 41.88 2.41 -15.93
CA MET A 171 40.59 2.22 -16.58
C MET A 171 40.44 3.03 -17.87
N MET A 172 40.93 4.26 -17.87
CA MET A 172 40.81 5.15 -19.03
C MET A 172 41.92 4.97 -20.08
N HIS A 173 42.93 4.14 -19.81
CA HIS A 173 44.10 3.99 -20.71
C HIS A 173 43.77 3.15 -21.95
N TYR A 174 44.09 3.70 -23.12
CA TYR A 174 44.09 3.01 -24.41
C TYR A 174 45.30 3.50 -25.27
N GLN A 175 45.09 4.27 -26.29
CA GLN A 175 46.18 4.90 -27.07
C GLN A 175 46.67 6.20 -26.42
N ASN A 176 45.79 6.89 -25.69
CA ASN A 176 46.14 7.92 -24.76
C ASN A 176 45.72 7.47 -23.34
N GLY A 177 46.05 8.24 -22.37
CA GLY A 177 45.66 8.04 -20.99
C GLY A 177 45.46 9.40 -20.30
N ILE A 178 44.97 9.33 -19.07
CA ILE A 178 44.89 10.49 -18.20
C ILE A 178 45.89 10.36 -17.06
N ARG A 179 46.22 11.47 -16.41
CA ARG A 179 47.06 11.49 -15.18
C ARG A 179 46.59 12.58 -14.25
N LEU A 180 46.71 12.31 -12.94
CA LEU A 180 46.37 13.28 -11.89
C LEU A 180 47.41 14.44 -11.87
N GLN A 181 46.92 15.67 -12.00
CA GLN A 181 47.65 16.89 -11.72
C GLN A 181 47.27 17.40 -10.33
N ARG A 182 48.20 17.42 -9.41
CA ARG A 182 47.99 17.87 -8.03
C ARG A 182 47.71 19.38 -7.93
N THR A 183 46.85 19.74 -7.02
CA THR A 183 46.53 21.16 -6.71
C THR A 183 46.69 21.44 -5.22
N ARG A 184 46.93 22.72 -4.87
CA ARG A 184 47.05 23.15 -3.47
C ARG A 184 45.69 23.40 -2.82
N ARG A 185 44.63 23.50 -3.59
CA ARG A 185 43.25 23.72 -3.13
C ARG A 185 42.34 22.73 -3.86
N SER A 186 41.25 22.42 -3.21
CA SER A 186 40.22 21.55 -3.87
C SER A 186 39.75 22.15 -5.19
N PRO A 187 39.78 21.40 -6.28
CA PRO A 187 39.19 21.81 -7.55
C PRO A 187 37.67 21.67 -7.60
N ILE A 188 37.05 21.04 -6.60
CA ILE A 188 35.62 20.75 -6.54
C ILE A 188 34.85 22.03 -6.17
N VAL A 189 33.83 22.35 -6.96
CA VAL A 189 32.99 23.53 -6.79
C VAL A 189 31.51 23.17 -6.91
N LYS A 190 30.62 23.89 -6.23
CA LYS A 190 29.16 23.63 -6.25
C LYS A 190 28.57 23.88 -7.66
N VAL A 191 29.05 24.89 -8.34
CA VAL A 191 28.69 25.22 -9.72
C VAL A 191 29.98 25.58 -10.47
N ALA A 192 30.28 24.81 -11.49
CA ALA A 192 31.47 25.08 -12.28
C ALA A 192 31.30 26.38 -13.08
N PRO A 193 32.20 27.37 -12.93
CA PRO A 193 32.17 28.56 -13.74
C PRO A 193 32.55 28.25 -15.20
N VAL A 194 31.95 28.98 -16.14
CA VAL A 194 32.32 28.89 -17.53
C VAL A 194 33.07 30.17 -17.92
N PRO A 195 34.31 30.12 -18.42
CA PRO A 195 35.13 28.91 -18.66
C PRO A 195 35.62 28.26 -17.37
N TYR A 196 35.88 26.96 -17.42
CA TYR A 196 36.42 26.23 -16.25
C TYR A 196 37.75 26.80 -15.78
N PRO A 197 38.00 26.82 -14.47
CA PRO A 197 39.22 27.44 -13.91
C PRO A 197 40.48 26.60 -14.14
N TYR A 198 40.31 25.35 -14.57
CA TYR A 198 41.37 24.38 -14.86
C TYR A 198 41.30 23.90 -16.30
N GLN A 199 42.39 23.33 -16.78
CA GLN A 199 42.46 22.75 -18.10
C GLN A 199 41.52 21.54 -18.22
N THR A 200 40.70 21.52 -19.26
CA THR A 200 39.76 20.45 -19.58
C THR A 200 40.34 19.47 -20.59
N MET A 201 39.66 18.34 -20.73
CA MET A 201 39.98 17.30 -21.71
C MET A 201 38.78 17.11 -22.66
N ILE A 202 39.02 16.76 -23.90
CA ILE A 202 37.92 16.43 -24.82
C ILE A 202 37.71 14.91 -24.83
N TRP A 203 36.51 14.48 -24.43
CA TRP A 203 36.10 13.10 -24.45
C TRP A 203 34.91 12.89 -25.37
N THR A 204 34.86 11.75 -26.04
CA THR A 204 33.65 11.30 -26.75
C THR A 204 32.63 10.70 -25.79
N ALA A 205 31.36 10.55 -26.23
CA ALA A 205 30.33 9.95 -25.41
C ALA A 205 30.69 8.53 -24.92
N PRO A 206 31.25 7.61 -25.71
CA PRO A 206 31.69 6.31 -25.19
C PRO A 206 32.83 6.39 -24.16
N GLU A 207 33.72 7.38 -24.27
CA GLU A 207 34.78 7.58 -23.29
C GLU A 207 34.24 8.13 -21.98
N LEU A 208 33.30 9.09 -22.06
CA LEU A 208 32.62 9.65 -20.90
C LEU A 208 31.78 8.60 -20.16
N ALA A 209 31.19 7.68 -20.87
CA ALA A 209 30.38 6.61 -20.34
C ALA A 209 31.14 5.69 -19.34
N ASN A 210 32.50 5.60 -19.43
CA ASN A 210 33.27 4.86 -18.44
C ASN A 210 33.08 5.35 -16.98
N ILE A 211 32.76 6.63 -16.80
CA ILE A 211 32.60 7.24 -15.48
C ILE A 211 31.16 7.72 -15.26
N PHE A 212 30.49 8.14 -16.34
CA PHE A 212 29.13 8.66 -16.30
C PHE A 212 28.08 7.56 -16.60
N HIS A 213 28.03 6.54 -15.75
CA HIS A 213 26.99 5.52 -15.71
C HIS A 213 26.84 4.98 -14.30
N LEU A 214 25.75 4.27 -14.02
CA LEU A 214 25.58 3.52 -12.79
C LEU A 214 26.27 2.16 -12.94
N PRO A 215 27.02 1.70 -11.93
CA PRO A 215 27.57 0.33 -11.93
C PRO A 215 26.48 -0.72 -12.13
N ASP A 216 26.87 -1.90 -12.60
CA ASP A 216 25.96 -3.04 -12.70
C ASP A 216 25.22 -3.26 -11.36
N GLY A 217 23.90 -3.47 -11.43
CA GLY A 217 23.07 -3.67 -10.26
C GLY A 217 23.46 -4.85 -9.37
N GLN A 218 24.24 -5.80 -9.92
CA GLN A 218 24.79 -6.93 -9.15
C GLN A 218 26.18 -6.65 -8.57
N HIS A 219 26.78 -5.51 -8.88
CA HIS A 219 28.12 -5.18 -8.40
C HIS A 219 28.09 -4.88 -6.90
N ARG A 220 29.09 -5.36 -6.13
CA ARG A 220 29.19 -5.20 -4.66
C ARG A 220 29.15 -3.75 -4.20
N VAL A 221 29.52 -2.78 -5.02
CA VAL A 221 29.42 -1.36 -4.71
C VAL A 221 27.98 -0.89 -4.54
N MET A 222 27.01 -1.58 -5.15
CA MET A 222 25.58 -1.24 -4.99
C MET A 222 25.10 -1.38 -3.56
N GLU A 223 25.74 -2.18 -2.71
CA GLU A 223 25.45 -2.24 -1.27
C GLU A 223 25.78 -0.94 -0.54
N ARG A 224 26.71 -0.12 -1.09
CA ARG A 224 27.16 1.16 -0.53
C ARG A 224 26.51 2.38 -1.19
N ILE A 225 25.95 2.22 -2.38
CA ILE A 225 25.31 3.32 -3.12
C ILE A 225 23.84 3.38 -2.73
N PRO A 226 23.35 4.50 -2.15
CA PRO A 226 21.92 4.67 -1.95
C PRO A 226 21.17 4.59 -3.28
N HIS A 227 20.34 3.60 -3.44
CA HIS A 227 19.55 3.38 -4.63
C HIS A 227 18.10 3.11 -4.27
N LEU A 228 17.19 3.40 -5.19
CA LEU A 228 15.80 3.07 -5.04
C LEU A 228 15.58 1.65 -5.56
N GLU A 229 15.09 0.79 -4.69
CA GLU A 229 14.58 -0.51 -5.11
C GLU A 229 13.30 -0.32 -5.94
N ARG A 230 12.98 -1.32 -6.78
CA ARG A 230 11.70 -1.33 -7.47
C ARG A 230 10.57 -1.29 -6.43
N GLY A 231 9.60 -0.40 -6.61
CA GLY A 231 8.56 -0.16 -5.60
C GLY A 231 8.88 0.98 -4.63
N GLN A 232 10.07 1.58 -4.71
CA GLN A 232 10.42 2.81 -4.01
C GLN A 232 10.44 3.99 -4.98
N ARG A 233 10.05 5.15 -4.49
CA ARG A 233 10.14 6.43 -5.22
C ARG A 233 10.51 7.56 -4.29
N THR A 234 10.92 8.69 -4.85
CA THR A 234 11.12 9.93 -4.10
C THR A 234 9.78 10.57 -3.78
N PHE A 235 9.66 11.14 -2.59
CA PHE A 235 8.46 11.83 -2.12
C PHE A 235 8.76 13.31 -1.87
N GLY A 236 7.79 14.15 -2.19
CA GLY A 236 7.77 15.52 -1.71
C GLY A 236 7.67 15.55 -0.19
N LYS A 237 8.14 16.63 0.44
CA LYS A 237 8.22 16.77 1.91
C LYS A 237 6.86 16.60 2.58
N ASP A 238 5.79 17.04 1.94
CA ASP A 238 4.43 17.03 2.47
C ASP A 238 3.55 15.88 1.96
N GLU A 239 4.06 15.08 0.99
CA GLU A 239 3.33 13.92 0.47
C GLU A 239 3.17 12.86 1.56
N PHE A 240 1.97 12.31 1.70
CA PHE A 240 1.65 11.28 2.70
C PHE A 240 2.05 11.64 4.14
N SER A 241 1.87 12.90 4.52
CA SER A 241 2.22 13.41 5.86
C SER A 241 1.02 13.52 6.81
N LYS A 242 -0.22 13.43 6.31
CA LYS A 242 -1.47 13.59 7.09
C LYS A 242 -2.44 12.44 6.87
N GLY A 243 -3.22 12.11 7.88
CA GLY A 243 -4.26 11.10 7.82
C GLY A 243 -3.94 9.85 8.62
N ILE A 244 -4.25 8.66 8.06
CA ILE A 244 -4.07 7.36 8.72
C ILE A 244 -2.65 6.84 8.49
N SER A 245 -1.95 6.51 9.56
CA SER A 245 -0.58 5.96 9.51
C SER A 245 -0.57 4.57 8.91
N MET A 246 0.40 4.36 8.02
CA MET A 246 0.70 3.06 7.40
C MET A 246 2.07 2.51 7.85
N GLY A 247 2.70 3.14 8.83
CA GLY A 247 4.04 2.80 9.31
C GLY A 247 5.12 3.76 8.82
N THR A 248 6.37 3.37 9.00
CA THR A 248 7.54 4.20 8.70
C THR A 248 8.02 3.94 7.27
N LEU A 249 8.06 5.00 6.49
CA LEU A 249 8.69 5.02 5.17
C LEU A 249 10.20 5.20 5.35
N ARG A 250 10.99 4.29 4.81
CA ARG A 250 12.44 4.37 4.74
C ARG A 250 12.86 4.75 3.34
N HIS A 251 13.52 5.87 3.20
CA HIS A 251 14.02 6.31 1.90
C HIS A 251 15.55 6.52 1.96
N PRO A 252 16.33 5.92 1.05
CA PRO A 252 17.79 6.00 1.09
C PRO A 252 18.33 7.44 1.11
N MET A 253 17.62 8.37 0.46
CA MET A 253 18.05 9.77 0.33
C MET A 253 17.42 10.73 1.33
N HIS A 254 16.27 10.38 1.93
CA HIS A 254 15.49 11.31 2.77
C HIS A 254 15.33 10.82 4.21
N GLY A 255 15.94 9.68 4.57
CA GLY A 255 15.83 9.11 5.90
C GLY A 255 14.49 8.44 6.17
N GLU A 256 14.12 8.38 7.44
CA GLU A 256 12.89 7.73 7.91
C GLU A 256 11.82 8.77 8.25
N ARG A 257 10.59 8.52 7.86
CA ARG A 257 9.43 9.31 8.26
C ARG A 257 8.18 8.43 8.30
N GLU A 258 7.19 8.84 9.05
CA GLU A 258 5.88 8.20 9.05
C GLU A 258 5.17 8.48 7.71
N ALA A 259 4.57 7.44 7.13
CA ALA A 259 3.73 7.54 5.94
C ALA A 259 2.26 7.51 6.36
N ARG A 260 1.50 8.55 6.00
CA ARG A 260 0.08 8.70 6.33
C ARG A 260 -0.75 8.90 5.07
N ILE A 261 -1.78 8.10 4.90
CA ILE A 261 -2.73 8.23 3.79
C ILE A 261 -3.85 9.18 4.22
N PRO A 262 -4.16 10.22 3.41
CA PRO A 262 -5.27 11.12 3.72
C PRO A 262 -6.56 10.35 3.98
N GLN A 263 -7.30 10.74 5.02
CA GLN A 263 -8.52 10.04 5.44
C GLN A 263 -9.53 9.90 4.29
N ASP A 264 -9.70 10.91 3.45
CA ASP A 264 -10.58 10.87 2.27
C ASP A 264 -10.17 9.81 1.24
N THR A 265 -8.87 9.54 1.13
CA THR A 265 -8.35 8.48 0.26
C THR A 265 -8.53 7.12 0.93
N PHE A 266 -8.17 7.00 2.21
CA PHE A 266 -8.29 5.76 2.96
C PHE A 266 -9.74 5.29 3.08
N SER A 267 -10.69 6.22 3.16
CA SER A 267 -12.14 5.96 3.20
C SER A 267 -12.72 5.37 1.90
N LYS A 268 -11.93 5.27 0.83
CA LYS A 268 -12.34 4.63 -0.45
C LYS A 268 -12.12 3.11 -0.43
N HIS A 269 -12.35 2.52 0.71
CA HIS A 269 -12.13 1.10 1.02
C HIS A 269 -10.66 0.68 0.98
N PHE A 270 -10.31 -0.31 1.78
CA PHE A 270 -8.95 -0.84 1.83
C PHE A 270 -8.94 -2.36 1.98
N VAL A 271 -7.87 -2.97 1.49
CA VAL A 271 -7.59 -4.39 1.67
C VAL A 271 -6.16 -4.61 2.15
N ILE A 272 -5.98 -5.51 3.10
CA ILE A 272 -4.68 -5.90 3.64
C ILE A 272 -4.53 -7.41 3.51
N THR A 273 -3.40 -7.84 2.92
CA THR A 273 -3.10 -9.27 2.79
C THR A 273 -1.70 -9.59 3.32
N GLY A 274 -1.49 -10.83 3.72
CA GLY A 274 -0.18 -11.31 4.15
C GLY A 274 -0.25 -12.65 4.86
N VAL A 275 0.76 -13.49 4.65
CA VAL A 275 0.86 -14.78 5.34
C VAL A 275 0.98 -14.61 6.85
N THR A 276 0.69 -15.65 7.60
CA THR A 276 0.88 -15.68 9.06
C THR A 276 2.35 -15.37 9.40
N GLY A 277 2.58 -14.45 10.33
CA GLY A 277 3.91 -13.97 10.69
C GLY A 277 4.54 -12.97 9.71
N GLY A 278 3.89 -12.66 8.57
CA GLY A 278 4.40 -11.72 7.55
C GLY A 278 4.31 -10.23 7.92
N GLY A 279 3.80 -9.88 9.11
CA GLY A 279 3.71 -8.48 9.56
C GLY A 279 2.31 -7.86 9.42
N LYS A 280 1.29 -8.62 9.01
CA LYS A 280 -0.10 -8.17 8.87
C LYS A 280 -0.63 -7.53 10.16
N SER A 281 -0.50 -8.20 11.31
CA SER A 281 -0.95 -7.68 12.62
C SER A 281 -0.24 -6.38 13.01
N SER A 282 1.06 -6.24 12.69
CA SER A 282 1.80 -4.99 12.94
C SER A 282 1.21 -3.82 12.17
N LEU A 283 0.89 -4.02 10.89
CA LEU A 283 0.27 -2.98 10.05
C LEU A 283 -1.14 -2.63 10.55
N ILE A 284 -1.94 -3.64 10.88
CA ILE A 284 -3.31 -3.45 11.41
C ILE A 284 -3.28 -2.63 12.70
N ILE A 285 -2.40 -2.99 13.64
CA ILE A 285 -2.24 -2.26 14.91
C ILE A 285 -1.78 -0.82 14.66
N THR A 286 -0.86 -0.59 13.72
CA THR A 286 -0.42 0.76 13.35
C THR A 286 -1.58 1.61 12.81
N ILE A 287 -2.43 1.04 11.97
CA ILE A 287 -3.63 1.71 11.43
C ILE A 287 -4.61 2.04 12.57
N PHE A 288 -4.92 1.06 13.43
CA PHE A 288 -5.85 1.29 14.54
C PHE A 288 -5.30 2.28 15.56
N GLN A 289 -4.00 2.26 15.87
CA GLN A 289 -3.39 3.27 16.72
C GLN A 289 -3.61 4.68 16.16
N SER A 290 -3.37 4.86 14.86
CA SER A 290 -3.63 6.14 14.20
C SER A 290 -5.11 6.54 14.19
N MET A 291 -6.01 5.57 14.03
CA MET A 291 -7.46 5.82 14.12
C MET A 291 -7.85 6.24 15.54
N ILE A 292 -7.32 5.57 16.58
CA ILE A 292 -7.55 5.90 17.99
C ILE A 292 -7.02 7.31 18.29
N ASP A 293 -5.81 7.64 17.86
CA ASP A 293 -5.22 8.96 18.12
C ASP A 293 -6.06 10.07 17.49
N ASN A 294 -6.45 9.92 16.22
CA ASN A 294 -7.34 10.86 15.55
C ASN A 294 -8.70 10.98 16.26
N TRP A 295 -9.25 9.84 16.75
CA TRP A 295 -10.54 9.81 17.43
C TRP A 295 -10.48 10.45 18.81
N LEU A 296 -9.38 10.27 19.55
CA LEU A 296 -9.17 10.89 20.86
C LEU A 296 -8.87 12.40 20.75
N ASP A 297 -8.28 12.83 19.61
CA ASP A 297 -8.02 14.25 19.37
C ASP A 297 -9.29 15.05 19.03
N ASP A 298 -10.26 14.40 18.38
CA ASP A 298 -11.56 15.00 18.01
C ASP A 298 -12.70 13.97 18.08
N PRO A 299 -13.13 13.55 19.30
CA PRO A 299 -14.12 12.49 19.46
C PRO A 299 -15.51 12.85 18.96
N ASP A 300 -15.77 14.10 18.62
CA ASP A 300 -17.06 14.57 18.14
C ASP A 300 -17.15 14.59 16.60
N HIS A 301 -16.01 14.61 15.89
CA HIS A 301 -16.01 14.67 14.42
C HIS A 301 -15.20 13.56 13.75
N ALA A 302 -14.21 12.95 14.45
CA ALA A 302 -13.41 11.87 13.87
C ALA A 302 -14.24 10.61 13.56
N ALA A 303 -13.81 9.83 12.59
CA ALA A 303 -14.48 8.60 12.21
C ALA A 303 -14.49 7.58 13.33
N GLY A 304 -15.64 6.93 13.54
CA GLY A 304 -15.75 5.72 14.36
C GLY A 304 -15.36 4.48 13.56
N PHE A 305 -15.23 3.35 14.23
CA PHE A 305 -14.99 2.09 13.55
C PHE A 305 -15.60 0.89 14.28
N THR A 306 -15.91 -0.15 13.51
CA THR A 306 -16.29 -1.48 14.01
C THR A 306 -15.25 -2.49 13.54
N LEU A 307 -14.76 -3.30 14.46
CA LEU A 307 -13.79 -4.36 14.19
C LEU A 307 -14.40 -5.73 14.45
N PHE A 308 -14.37 -6.60 13.45
CA PHE A 308 -14.61 -8.04 13.59
C PHE A 308 -13.26 -8.74 13.74
N ASP A 309 -13.01 -9.31 14.91
CA ASP A 309 -11.73 -9.97 15.23
C ASP A 309 -11.92 -11.45 15.57
N PRO A 310 -11.55 -12.38 14.67
CA PRO A 310 -11.66 -13.81 14.94
C PRO A 310 -10.67 -14.34 15.96
N ALA A 311 -9.61 -13.59 16.27
CA ALA A 311 -8.54 -13.98 17.18
C ALA A 311 -8.57 -13.26 18.53
N GLN A 312 -9.44 -12.26 18.73
CA GLN A 312 -9.51 -11.40 19.92
C GLN A 312 -8.28 -10.49 20.13
N GLU A 313 -7.13 -10.82 19.56
CA GLU A 313 -5.86 -10.16 19.82
C GLU A 313 -5.87 -8.68 19.44
N THR A 314 -6.40 -8.37 18.25
CA THR A 314 -6.47 -6.98 17.75
C THR A 314 -7.48 -6.17 18.54
N ALA A 315 -8.64 -6.73 18.86
CA ALA A 315 -9.69 -6.08 19.67
C ALA A 315 -9.19 -5.72 21.07
N LEU A 316 -8.51 -6.66 21.75
CA LEU A 316 -7.90 -6.39 23.06
C LEU A 316 -6.75 -5.39 22.96
N THR A 317 -5.94 -5.43 21.89
CA THR A 317 -4.87 -4.44 21.69
C THR A 317 -5.45 -3.04 21.50
N VAL A 318 -6.52 -2.88 20.71
CA VAL A 318 -7.24 -1.60 20.57
C VAL A 318 -7.74 -1.10 21.92
N LEU A 319 -8.39 -1.97 22.70
CA LEU A 319 -8.89 -1.64 24.04
C LEU A 319 -7.75 -1.25 24.98
N ASN A 320 -6.63 -1.95 24.93
CA ASN A 320 -5.44 -1.66 25.70
C ASN A 320 -4.83 -0.28 25.34
N ARG A 321 -4.88 0.13 24.06
CA ARG A 321 -4.43 1.48 23.65
C ARG A 321 -5.30 2.58 24.23
N LEU A 322 -6.60 2.37 24.31
CA LEU A 322 -7.53 3.31 24.96
C LEU A 322 -7.27 3.39 26.48
N LEU A 323 -7.04 2.27 27.14
CA LEU A 323 -6.66 2.24 28.57
C LEU A 323 -5.35 2.95 28.83
N GLU A 324 -4.37 2.79 27.96
CA GLU A 324 -3.08 3.50 28.06
C GLU A 324 -3.24 5.00 27.82
N ALA A 325 -4.06 5.42 26.86
CA ALA A 325 -4.37 6.82 26.64
C ALA A 325 -5.00 7.46 27.88
N GLU A 326 -5.95 6.77 28.54
CA GLU A 326 -6.53 7.20 29.81
C GLU A 326 -5.49 7.30 30.92
N ARG A 327 -4.61 6.29 31.05
CA ARG A 327 -3.52 6.29 32.02
C ARG A 327 -2.56 7.46 31.82
N GLN A 328 -2.35 7.88 30.57
CA GLN A 328 -1.55 9.05 30.20
C GLN A 328 -2.30 10.38 30.41
N GLY A 329 -3.52 10.36 30.91
CA GLY A 329 -4.32 11.54 31.20
C GLY A 329 -5.15 12.08 30.06
N ARG A 330 -5.26 11.35 28.93
CA ARG A 330 -6.20 11.71 27.86
C ARG A 330 -7.62 11.33 28.27
N SER A 331 -8.59 12.15 27.96
CA SER A 331 -10.01 11.83 28.20
C SER A 331 -10.49 10.81 27.17
N VAL A 332 -10.89 9.63 27.61
CA VAL A 332 -11.48 8.59 26.76
C VAL A 332 -12.99 8.58 26.97
N PRO A 333 -13.80 8.88 25.94
CA PRO A 333 -15.27 8.81 26.05
C PRO A 333 -15.75 7.34 26.01
N TRP A 334 -15.64 6.65 27.14
CA TRP A 334 -15.97 5.24 27.29
C TRP A 334 -17.41 4.90 26.89
N GLU A 335 -18.34 5.83 27.00
CA GLU A 335 -19.73 5.70 26.54
C GLU A 335 -19.84 5.48 25.02
N LYS A 336 -18.81 5.85 24.26
CA LYS A 336 -18.71 5.62 22.83
C LYS A 336 -17.90 4.36 22.45
N VAL A 337 -17.42 3.59 23.43
CA VAL A 337 -16.64 2.36 23.22
C VAL A 337 -17.47 1.14 23.63
N HIS A 338 -17.64 0.18 22.74
CA HIS A 338 -18.45 -1.03 22.95
C HIS A 338 -17.63 -2.28 22.69
N TYR A 339 -17.91 -3.33 23.46
CA TYR A 339 -17.27 -4.63 23.29
C TYR A 339 -18.31 -5.74 23.32
N ALA A 340 -18.19 -6.72 22.43
CA ALA A 340 -19.02 -7.92 22.46
C ALA A 340 -18.17 -9.17 22.23
N SER A 341 -18.36 -10.19 23.04
CA SER A 341 -17.84 -11.54 22.81
C SER A 341 -18.98 -12.49 22.46
N LEU A 342 -18.81 -13.28 21.42
CA LEU A 342 -19.86 -14.18 20.91
C LEU A 342 -19.83 -15.56 21.55
N ARG A 343 -18.78 -15.92 22.29
CA ARG A 343 -18.68 -17.23 22.92
C ARG A 343 -18.77 -17.15 24.44
N GLY A 344 -19.67 -17.97 25.00
CA GLY A 344 -19.76 -18.17 26.47
C GLY A 344 -19.93 -16.90 27.27
N SER A 345 -20.39 -15.82 26.64
CA SER A 345 -20.52 -14.51 27.25
C SER A 345 -21.60 -14.56 28.36
N GLN A 346 -21.27 -13.97 29.52
CA GLN A 346 -22.26 -13.69 30.54
C GLN A 346 -23.27 -12.59 30.13
N TYR A 347 -22.91 -11.86 29.05
CA TYR A 347 -23.68 -10.76 28.48
C TYR A 347 -23.78 -10.95 26.96
N PRO A 348 -24.61 -11.92 26.47
CA PRO A 348 -24.68 -12.24 25.05
C PRO A 348 -25.33 -11.12 24.26
N ILE A 349 -24.69 -10.77 23.12
CA ILE A 349 -25.23 -9.78 22.18
C ILE A 349 -26.46 -10.33 21.45
N GLY A 350 -27.48 -9.49 21.27
CA GLY A 350 -28.68 -9.83 20.50
C GLY A 350 -28.58 -9.41 19.04
N LEU A 351 -28.63 -10.40 18.14
CA LEU A 351 -28.62 -10.22 16.69
C LEU A 351 -29.88 -10.84 16.08
N ASN A 352 -31.02 -10.19 16.23
CA ASN A 352 -32.26 -10.67 15.63
C ASN A 352 -32.16 -10.67 14.08
N LEU A 353 -32.11 -11.86 13.48
CA LEU A 353 -31.98 -12.00 12.02
C LEU A 353 -33.20 -11.48 11.24
N LEU A 354 -34.34 -11.32 11.88
CA LEU A 354 -35.55 -10.76 11.24
C LEU A 354 -35.53 -9.22 11.20
N HIS A 355 -34.63 -8.59 11.97
CA HIS A 355 -34.54 -7.13 12.04
C HIS A 355 -33.99 -6.55 10.72
N ASN A 356 -34.75 -5.65 10.09
CA ASN A 356 -34.39 -4.99 8.83
C ASN A 356 -33.95 -5.93 7.70
N ASN A 357 -34.44 -7.17 7.69
CA ASN A 357 -34.19 -8.13 6.63
C ASN A 357 -35.51 -8.57 5.99
N ASP A 358 -35.48 -8.86 4.70
CA ASP A 358 -36.51 -9.62 4.03
C ASP A 358 -36.30 -11.14 4.22
N ALA A 359 -37.32 -11.92 3.91
CA ALA A 359 -37.25 -13.38 4.08
C ALA A 359 -36.17 -14.03 3.23
N GLU A 360 -35.88 -13.52 2.01
CA GLU A 360 -34.81 -14.03 1.15
C GLU A 360 -33.44 -13.81 1.76
N THR A 361 -33.21 -12.64 2.35
CA THR A 361 -31.94 -12.33 3.05
C THR A 361 -31.74 -13.25 4.26
N VAL A 362 -32.79 -13.48 5.05
CA VAL A 362 -32.72 -14.42 6.16
C VAL A 362 -32.40 -15.83 5.67
N LEU A 363 -33.04 -16.29 4.59
CA LEU A 363 -32.74 -17.62 4.02
C LEU A 363 -31.31 -17.74 3.51
N ARG A 364 -30.76 -16.70 2.88
CA ARG A 364 -29.34 -16.66 2.48
C ARG A 364 -28.41 -16.74 3.68
N LEU A 365 -28.74 -16.08 4.78
CA LEU A 365 -27.98 -16.17 6.03
C LEU A 365 -28.05 -17.58 6.64
N LEU A 366 -29.24 -18.23 6.60
CA LEU A 366 -29.42 -19.61 7.07
C LEU A 366 -28.62 -20.63 6.24
N GLN A 367 -28.45 -20.40 4.94
CA GLN A 367 -27.61 -21.26 4.09
C GLN A 367 -26.15 -21.28 4.51
N LYS A 368 -25.65 -20.22 5.15
CA LYS A 368 -24.29 -20.19 5.71
C LYS A 368 -24.13 -21.09 6.93
N VAL A 369 -25.18 -21.21 7.74
CA VAL A 369 -25.16 -22.03 8.96
C VAL A 369 -25.33 -23.52 8.65
N ALA A 370 -26.17 -23.83 7.69
CA ALA A 370 -26.49 -25.19 7.32
C ALA A 370 -26.44 -25.34 5.78
N PRO A 371 -25.22 -25.43 5.22
CA PRO A 371 -25.07 -25.65 3.77
C PRO A 371 -25.63 -27.01 3.39
N GLY A 372 -26.41 -27.06 2.32
CA GLY A 372 -26.99 -28.28 1.81
C GLY A 372 -27.92 -28.02 0.62
N ALA A 373 -28.27 -29.06 -0.13
CA ALA A 373 -29.20 -28.91 -1.25
C ALA A 373 -30.59 -28.54 -0.70
N ASN A 374 -31.10 -27.42 -1.15
CA ASN A 374 -32.46 -27.00 -0.89
C ASN A 374 -33.41 -27.72 -1.88
N THR A 375 -34.50 -28.24 -1.39
CA THR A 375 -35.63 -28.56 -2.29
C THR A 375 -36.50 -27.32 -2.45
N PRO A 376 -37.04 -27.03 -3.63
CA PRO A 376 -37.92 -25.87 -3.83
C PRO A 376 -39.07 -25.84 -2.84
N ARG A 377 -39.50 -27.00 -2.37
CA ARG A 377 -40.60 -27.15 -1.42
C ARG A 377 -40.17 -26.76 0.00
N MET A 378 -38.98 -27.15 0.45
CA MET A 378 -38.41 -26.73 1.71
C MET A 378 -38.17 -25.21 1.73
N ASP A 379 -37.62 -24.65 0.63
CA ASP A 379 -37.40 -23.21 0.54
C ASP A 379 -38.72 -22.43 0.59
N ARG A 380 -39.78 -22.92 -0.05
CA ARG A 380 -41.10 -22.31 0.02
C ARG A 380 -41.65 -22.32 1.45
N LEU A 381 -41.53 -23.44 2.17
CA LEU A 381 -41.98 -23.53 3.57
C LEU A 381 -41.19 -22.55 4.46
N ALA A 382 -39.86 -22.57 4.33
CA ALA A 382 -38.98 -21.67 5.10
C ALA A 382 -39.28 -20.20 4.79
N TYR A 383 -39.44 -19.85 3.50
CA TYR A 383 -39.78 -18.50 3.10
C TYR A 383 -41.08 -18.03 3.73
N ASN A 384 -42.15 -18.81 3.61
CA ASN A 384 -43.46 -18.42 4.15
C ASN A 384 -43.46 -18.34 5.69
N ALA A 385 -42.71 -19.21 6.38
CA ALA A 385 -42.57 -19.14 7.83
C ALA A 385 -41.84 -17.88 8.27
N VAL A 386 -40.69 -17.58 7.66
CA VAL A 386 -39.88 -16.37 7.96
C VAL A 386 -40.66 -15.10 7.58
N ALA A 387 -41.24 -15.05 6.36
CA ALA A 387 -42.02 -13.89 5.90
C ALA A 387 -43.21 -13.61 6.82
N SER A 388 -43.88 -14.65 7.30
CA SER A 388 -45.00 -14.52 8.23
C SER A 388 -44.60 -13.93 9.58
N LEU A 389 -43.47 -14.32 10.10
CA LEU A 389 -42.95 -13.76 11.36
C LEU A 389 -42.52 -12.28 11.17
N ILE A 390 -41.94 -11.94 10.04
CA ILE A 390 -41.58 -10.55 9.71
C ILE A 390 -42.86 -9.71 9.55
N GLU A 391 -43.85 -10.19 8.77
CA GLU A 391 -45.08 -9.46 8.46
C GLU A 391 -45.99 -9.30 9.70
N ALA A 392 -46.06 -10.33 10.56
CA ALA A 392 -46.83 -10.25 11.81
C ALA A 392 -46.34 -9.12 12.71
N GLY A 393 -45.15 -8.60 12.50
CA GLY A 393 -44.55 -7.54 13.28
C GLY A 393 -44.26 -7.98 14.72
N GLY A 394 -43.94 -6.99 15.54
CA GLY A 394 -43.63 -7.27 16.95
C GLY A 394 -42.24 -7.88 17.14
N ASN A 395 -42.10 -8.65 18.19
CA ASN A 395 -40.81 -9.11 18.69
C ASN A 395 -40.53 -10.57 18.31
N HIS A 396 -40.79 -10.94 17.03
CA HIS A 396 -40.48 -12.30 16.58
C HIS A 396 -38.98 -12.47 16.26
N THR A 397 -38.51 -13.71 16.44
CA THR A 397 -37.13 -14.10 16.17
C THR A 397 -37.08 -15.33 15.29
N LEU A 398 -35.90 -15.65 14.76
CA LEU A 398 -35.69 -16.86 13.97
C LEU A 398 -36.17 -18.14 14.72
N LEU A 399 -36.06 -18.15 16.05
CA LEU A 399 -36.49 -19.30 16.86
C LEU A 399 -37.99 -19.59 16.73
N GLY A 400 -38.79 -18.61 16.34
CA GLY A 400 -40.23 -18.78 16.04
C GLY A 400 -40.55 -19.56 14.78
N VAL A 401 -39.56 -19.80 13.87
CA VAL A 401 -39.83 -20.55 12.65
C VAL A 401 -40.23 -21.98 12.90
N LEU A 402 -39.60 -22.65 13.87
CA LEU A 402 -39.98 -24.02 14.23
C LEU A 402 -41.35 -24.11 14.88
N PRO A 403 -41.71 -23.28 15.90
CA PRO A 403 -43.08 -23.20 16.37
C PRO A 403 -44.12 -22.88 15.31
N MET A 404 -43.82 -22.02 14.33
CA MET A 404 -44.73 -21.75 13.18
C MET A 404 -45.06 -23.03 12.40
N ILE A 405 -44.17 -24.00 12.39
CA ILE A 405 -44.36 -25.28 11.64
C ILE A 405 -44.96 -26.35 12.54
N ALA A 406 -44.48 -26.51 13.77
CA ALA A 406 -44.78 -27.64 14.63
C ALA A 406 -45.86 -27.38 15.64
N ASP A 407 -46.12 -26.12 16.03
CA ASP A 407 -47.04 -25.74 17.09
C ASP A 407 -48.25 -24.99 16.50
N GLU A 408 -49.43 -25.58 16.60
CA GLU A 408 -50.69 -25.02 16.10
C GLU A 408 -51.10 -23.78 16.92
N ASP A 409 -50.91 -23.81 18.23
CA ASP A 409 -51.28 -22.69 19.12
C ASP A 409 -50.39 -21.48 18.79
N PHE A 410 -49.09 -21.69 18.54
CA PHE A 410 -48.20 -20.61 18.12
C PHE A 410 -48.65 -20.04 16.77
N ARG A 411 -48.95 -20.89 15.79
CA ARG A 411 -49.46 -20.47 14.49
C ARG A 411 -50.73 -19.63 14.60
N ASN A 412 -51.68 -20.11 15.38
CA ASN A 412 -52.95 -19.43 15.57
C ASN A 412 -52.85 -18.05 16.22
N ARG A 413 -51.76 -17.79 16.97
CA ARG A 413 -51.47 -16.48 17.53
C ARG A 413 -50.77 -15.54 16.51
N VAL A 414 -50.02 -16.09 15.53
CA VAL A 414 -49.27 -15.29 14.57
C VAL A 414 -50.09 -14.98 13.33
N ILE A 415 -50.79 -15.96 12.72
CA ILE A 415 -51.54 -15.81 11.47
C ILE A 415 -52.51 -14.62 11.47
N PRO A 416 -53.29 -14.34 12.54
CA PRO A 416 -54.22 -13.19 12.53
C PRO A 416 -53.54 -11.83 12.44
N LYS A 417 -52.22 -11.75 12.72
CA LYS A 417 -51.44 -10.53 12.66
C LYS A 417 -50.86 -10.27 11.26
N ILE A 418 -50.87 -11.30 10.40
CA ILE A 418 -50.38 -11.20 9.03
C ILE A 418 -51.41 -10.44 8.19
N ARG A 419 -51.00 -9.44 7.42
CA ARG A 419 -51.87 -8.66 6.53
C ARG A 419 -51.80 -9.13 5.10
N ASP A 420 -50.65 -9.72 4.70
CA ASP A 420 -50.45 -10.22 3.32
C ASP A 420 -51.37 -11.40 3.06
N TYR A 421 -52.18 -11.23 1.99
CA TYR A 421 -53.19 -12.23 1.56
C TYR A 421 -52.54 -13.57 1.18
N TYR A 422 -51.41 -13.56 0.45
CA TYR A 422 -50.77 -14.77 -0.04
C TYR A 422 -50.15 -15.59 1.10
N LEU A 423 -49.56 -14.90 2.12
CA LEU A 423 -49.06 -15.58 3.31
C LEU A 423 -50.21 -16.21 4.10
N GLN A 424 -51.33 -15.51 4.29
CA GLN A 424 -52.52 -16.10 4.96
C GLN A 424 -53.06 -17.30 4.19
N GLN A 425 -53.15 -17.20 2.84
CA GLN A 425 -53.61 -18.25 1.99
C GLN A 425 -52.71 -19.50 2.06
N PHE A 426 -51.38 -19.28 2.10
CA PHE A 426 -50.44 -20.38 2.28
C PHE A 426 -50.76 -21.22 3.54
N TRP A 427 -50.92 -20.56 4.69
CA TRP A 427 -51.19 -21.24 5.96
C TRP A 427 -52.55 -21.88 6.03
N ARG A 428 -53.57 -21.31 5.37
CA ARG A 428 -54.94 -21.85 5.38
C ARG A 428 -55.17 -23.03 4.42
N THR A 429 -54.44 -23.10 3.32
CA THR A 429 -54.74 -24.08 2.27
C THR A 429 -53.57 -24.93 1.85
N GLU A 430 -52.39 -24.40 1.76
CA GLU A 430 -51.23 -25.11 1.24
C GLU A 430 -50.45 -25.84 2.34
N PHE A 431 -50.38 -25.29 3.52
CA PHE A 431 -49.56 -25.80 4.63
C PHE A 431 -49.92 -27.24 5.00
N GLU A 432 -51.22 -27.63 4.94
CA GLU A 432 -51.66 -28.98 5.22
C GLU A 432 -50.96 -30.01 4.30
N SER A 433 -50.63 -29.61 3.08
CA SER A 433 -49.90 -30.50 2.15
C SER A 433 -48.45 -30.79 2.59
N PHE A 434 -47.85 -29.94 3.43
CA PHE A 434 -46.56 -30.19 4.04
C PHE A 434 -46.69 -30.98 5.36
N ALA A 435 -47.78 -30.85 6.08
CA ALA A 435 -48.05 -31.55 7.34
C ALA A 435 -48.45 -33.02 7.16
N GLY A 436 -48.82 -33.42 5.96
CA GLY A 436 -49.35 -34.79 5.64
C GLY A 436 -48.24 -35.84 5.54
N GLY A 437 -47.58 -36.23 6.61
CA GLY A 437 -46.83 -37.47 6.90
C GLY A 437 -45.85 -38.10 5.87
N ARG A 438 -45.80 -37.63 4.64
CA ARG A 438 -44.89 -38.08 3.58
C ARG A 438 -43.93 -37.02 3.06
N ASP A 439 -44.02 -35.77 3.58
CA ASP A 439 -43.21 -34.68 3.10
C ASP A 439 -41.94 -34.52 3.95
N THR A 440 -40.81 -34.80 3.34
CA THR A 440 -39.48 -34.68 3.97
C THR A 440 -39.01 -33.24 4.10
N SER A 441 -39.74 -32.25 3.56
CA SER A 441 -39.35 -30.83 3.58
C SER A 441 -39.42 -30.23 4.98
N VAL A 442 -40.38 -30.69 5.81
CA VAL A 442 -40.49 -30.28 7.21
C VAL A 442 -39.27 -30.76 7.99
N ASP A 443 -38.95 -32.07 7.88
CA ASP A 443 -37.78 -32.65 8.56
C ASP A 443 -36.46 -32.00 8.09
N ALA A 444 -36.34 -31.71 6.81
CA ALA A 444 -35.19 -31.04 6.25
C ALA A 444 -35.03 -29.62 6.83
N LEU A 445 -36.12 -28.88 6.98
CA LEU A 445 -36.09 -27.55 7.59
C LEU A 445 -35.79 -27.61 9.09
N ILE A 446 -36.37 -28.57 9.82
CA ILE A 446 -36.07 -28.80 11.24
C ILE A 446 -34.57 -29.12 11.40
N ASN A 447 -34.03 -29.99 10.60
CA ASN A 447 -32.61 -30.34 10.63
C ASN A 447 -31.72 -29.11 10.33
N ARG A 448 -32.11 -28.23 9.41
CA ARG A 448 -31.41 -27.02 9.06
C ARG A 448 -31.42 -26.00 10.21
N LEU A 449 -32.50 -25.92 10.96
CA LEU A 449 -32.65 -25.02 12.12
C LEU A 449 -32.12 -25.62 13.43
N SER A 450 -31.77 -26.92 13.44
CA SER A 450 -31.28 -27.62 14.64
C SER A 450 -30.03 -26.99 15.28
N PRO A 451 -29.07 -26.40 14.52
CA PRO A 451 -27.93 -25.67 15.12
C PRO A 451 -28.37 -24.55 16.07
N PHE A 452 -29.44 -23.82 15.74
CA PHE A 452 -29.98 -22.74 16.57
C PHE A 452 -30.64 -23.25 17.87
N GLN A 453 -31.01 -24.50 17.92
CA GLN A 453 -31.55 -25.14 19.14
C GLN A 453 -30.44 -25.71 20.02
N ARG A 454 -29.41 -26.32 19.42
CA ARG A 454 -28.34 -27.07 20.10
C ARG A 454 -27.20 -26.19 20.60
N ASN A 455 -26.82 -25.17 19.80
CA ASN A 455 -25.75 -24.26 20.15
C ASN A 455 -26.32 -23.09 21.02
N LEU A 456 -25.94 -23.05 22.29
CA LEU A 456 -26.43 -22.05 23.24
C LEU A 456 -26.04 -20.62 22.82
N ASP A 457 -24.81 -20.40 22.36
CA ASP A 457 -24.34 -19.07 21.98
C ASP A 457 -25.14 -18.55 20.76
N LEU A 458 -25.32 -19.41 19.76
CA LEU A 458 -26.13 -19.10 18.60
C LEU A 458 -27.60 -18.84 18.95
N ARG A 459 -28.19 -19.68 19.82
CA ARG A 459 -29.56 -19.50 20.28
C ARG A 459 -29.77 -18.18 20.99
N ARG A 460 -28.88 -17.84 21.94
CA ARG A 460 -28.93 -16.59 22.69
C ARG A 460 -28.74 -15.38 21.79
N MET A 461 -27.85 -15.46 20.81
CA MET A 461 -27.61 -14.40 19.84
C MET A 461 -28.85 -14.09 18.99
N VAL A 462 -29.48 -15.12 18.38
CA VAL A 462 -30.60 -14.91 17.45
C VAL A 462 -31.96 -14.88 18.12
N GLY A 463 -32.07 -15.31 19.41
CA GLY A 463 -33.31 -15.44 20.13
C GLY A 463 -33.76 -14.17 20.86
N GLN A 464 -32.93 -13.17 20.96
CA GLN A 464 -33.31 -11.87 21.52
C GLN A 464 -34.19 -11.12 20.54
N ALA A 465 -35.42 -10.85 20.91
CA ALA A 465 -36.44 -10.26 20.04
C ALA A 465 -36.10 -8.80 19.68
N LYS A 466 -35.62 -8.03 20.67
CA LYS A 466 -35.24 -6.62 20.46
C LYS A 466 -33.84 -6.51 19.90
N TRP A 467 -33.70 -5.71 18.81
CA TRP A 467 -32.40 -5.35 18.29
C TRP A 467 -31.64 -4.50 19.31
N SER A 468 -30.40 -4.93 19.66
CA SER A 468 -29.65 -4.30 20.75
C SER A 468 -28.60 -3.30 20.31
N ILE A 469 -28.27 -3.23 19.00
CA ILE A 469 -27.17 -2.43 18.48
C ILE A 469 -27.71 -1.17 17.78
N PRO A 470 -27.57 0.03 18.34
CA PRO A 470 -28.03 1.26 17.72
C PRO A 470 -27.03 1.74 16.65
N ILE A 471 -26.87 0.97 15.56
CA ILE A 471 -25.85 1.18 14.52
C ILE A 471 -25.88 2.61 13.97
N GLN A 472 -27.09 3.17 13.70
CA GLN A 472 -27.21 4.53 13.21
C GLN A 472 -26.58 5.53 14.17
N LYS A 473 -26.93 5.47 15.43
CA LYS A 473 -26.35 6.31 16.47
C LYS A 473 -24.83 6.19 16.52
N TRP A 474 -24.34 4.94 16.50
CA TRP A 474 -22.89 4.69 16.56
C TRP A 474 -22.13 5.23 15.35
N MET A 475 -22.71 5.11 14.16
CA MET A 475 -22.13 5.69 12.97
C MET A 475 -22.16 7.23 13.02
N ASP A 476 -23.26 7.84 13.47
CA ASP A 476 -23.43 9.30 13.47
C ASP A 476 -22.61 9.98 14.58
N GLU A 477 -22.45 9.32 15.73
CA GLU A 477 -21.69 9.84 16.88
C GLU A 477 -20.22 9.36 16.88
N GLY A 478 -19.80 8.48 15.94
CA GLY A 478 -18.43 8.00 15.79
C GLY A 478 -17.98 7.06 16.91
N HIS A 479 -18.81 6.07 17.25
CA HIS A 479 -18.47 5.07 18.26
C HIS A 479 -17.45 4.05 17.76
N ILE A 480 -16.75 3.40 18.70
CA ILE A 480 -15.86 2.27 18.48
C ILE A 480 -16.60 1.00 18.95
N PHE A 481 -16.72 0.00 18.09
CA PHE A 481 -17.30 -1.28 18.43
C PHE A 481 -16.35 -2.43 18.10
N LEU A 482 -15.97 -3.19 19.12
CA LEU A 482 -15.06 -4.31 19.04
C LEU A 482 -15.85 -5.61 19.23
N ILE A 483 -15.79 -6.50 18.24
CA ILE A 483 -16.49 -7.79 18.26
C ILE A 483 -15.47 -8.91 18.20
N ASP A 484 -15.46 -9.71 19.23
CA ASP A 484 -14.57 -10.84 19.45
C ASP A 484 -15.25 -12.15 19.09
N PHE A 485 -14.63 -12.90 18.20
CA PHE A 485 -15.06 -14.21 17.74
C PHE A 485 -14.12 -15.35 18.21
N LEU A 486 -13.30 -15.12 19.21
CA LEU A 486 -12.35 -16.14 19.69
C LEU A 486 -13.08 -17.43 20.08
N ASN A 487 -12.59 -18.56 19.58
CA ASN A 487 -13.15 -19.90 19.85
C ASN A 487 -14.64 -20.05 19.46
N VAL A 488 -15.19 -19.19 18.67
CA VAL A 488 -16.52 -19.30 18.08
C VAL A 488 -16.43 -20.22 16.84
N ASP A 489 -17.44 -21.03 16.62
CA ASP A 489 -17.56 -21.84 15.40
C ASP A 489 -17.63 -20.96 14.16
N ASP A 490 -16.96 -21.37 13.07
CA ASP A 490 -16.88 -20.56 11.84
C ASP A 490 -18.26 -20.29 11.21
N THR A 491 -19.22 -21.16 11.44
CA THR A 491 -20.61 -20.98 11.00
C THR A 491 -21.24 -19.79 11.73
N VAL A 492 -21.03 -19.69 13.03
CA VAL A 492 -21.53 -18.58 13.87
C VAL A 492 -20.83 -17.27 13.51
N LYS A 493 -19.51 -17.31 13.33
CA LYS A 493 -18.73 -16.15 12.83
C LYS A 493 -19.28 -15.62 11.54
N SER A 494 -19.48 -16.55 10.58
CA SER A 494 -20.00 -16.22 9.26
C SER A 494 -21.41 -15.61 9.32
N LEU A 495 -22.30 -16.19 10.12
CA LEU A 495 -23.67 -15.68 10.28
C LEU A 495 -23.68 -14.29 10.92
N ALA A 496 -23.04 -14.14 12.08
CA ALA A 496 -23.04 -12.90 12.83
C ALA A 496 -22.39 -11.76 12.05
N GLY A 497 -21.19 -12.01 11.47
CA GLY A 497 -20.48 -11.02 10.68
C GLY A 497 -21.24 -10.61 9.42
N ALA A 498 -21.77 -11.59 8.69
CA ALA A 498 -22.55 -11.33 7.48
C ALA A 498 -23.83 -10.53 7.79
N HIS A 499 -24.56 -10.90 8.87
CA HIS A 499 -25.74 -10.16 9.27
C HIS A 499 -25.40 -8.72 9.68
N LEU A 500 -24.37 -8.51 10.48
CA LEU A 500 -23.93 -7.16 10.88
C LEU A 500 -23.51 -6.33 9.68
N ILE A 501 -22.74 -6.87 8.73
CA ILE A 501 -22.36 -6.17 7.50
C ILE A 501 -23.61 -5.72 6.73
N ASN A 502 -24.62 -6.59 6.62
CA ASN A 502 -25.89 -6.23 5.99
C ASN A 502 -26.62 -5.11 6.74
N GLN A 503 -26.63 -5.14 8.08
CA GLN A 503 -27.24 -4.09 8.89
C GLN A 503 -26.51 -2.74 8.72
N TYR A 504 -25.17 -2.74 8.69
CA TYR A 504 -24.41 -1.52 8.44
C TYR A 504 -24.73 -0.92 7.07
N HIS A 505 -24.83 -1.75 6.02
CA HIS A 505 -25.24 -1.32 4.68
C HIS A 505 -26.64 -0.68 4.69
N TYR A 506 -27.62 -1.38 5.28
CA TYR A 506 -29.00 -0.89 5.36
C TYR A 506 -29.07 0.47 6.08
N VAL A 507 -28.45 0.55 7.24
CA VAL A 507 -28.41 1.77 8.06
C VAL A 507 -27.64 2.88 7.35
N ALA A 508 -26.51 2.61 6.72
CA ALA A 508 -25.75 3.62 5.99
C ALA A 508 -26.61 4.29 4.92
N LYS A 509 -27.38 3.52 4.16
CA LYS A 509 -28.26 4.03 3.11
C LYS A 509 -29.44 4.84 3.63
N SER A 510 -29.94 4.53 4.81
CA SER A 510 -31.07 5.24 5.44
C SER A 510 -30.68 6.57 6.10
N ARG A 511 -29.40 6.84 6.31
CA ARG A 511 -28.91 8.05 6.98
C ARG A 511 -29.19 9.32 6.16
N PRO A 512 -29.70 10.40 6.78
CA PRO A 512 -30.00 11.64 6.09
C PRO A 512 -28.76 12.32 5.53
N LEU A 513 -28.94 13.05 4.44
CA LEU A 513 -27.89 13.89 3.85
C LEU A 513 -27.43 14.96 4.86
N GLY A 514 -26.11 15.15 4.98
CA GLY A 514 -25.51 16.15 5.88
C GLY A 514 -25.16 15.64 7.29
N GLN A 515 -25.60 14.43 7.67
CA GLN A 515 -25.27 13.81 8.97
C GLN A 515 -24.43 12.53 8.83
N ARG A 516 -23.81 12.33 7.69
CA ARG A 516 -23.11 11.10 7.33
C ARG A 516 -21.65 11.14 7.78
N ARG A 517 -21.42 10.96 9.06
CA ARG A 517 -20.09 10.78 9.60
C ARG A 517 -19.46 9.49 9.03
N LEU A 518 -18.16 9.52 8.75
CA LEU A 518 -17.43 8.35 8.28
C LEU A 518 -17.33 7.28 9.38
N HIS A 519 -17.59 6.04 8.99
CA HIS A 519 -17.43 4.88 9.85
C HIS A 519 -16.68 3.77 9.11
N PHE A 520 -15.67 3.21 9.73
CA PHE A 520 -14.90 2.11 9.17
C PHE A 520 -15.45 0.77 9.68
N LEU A 521 -15.89 -0.09 8.79
CA LEU A 521 -16.27 -1.46 9.09
C LEU A 521 -15.12 -2.37 8.67
N VAL A 522 -14.36 -2.88 9.64
CA VAL A 522 -13.15 -3.65 9.40
C VAL A 522 -13.37 -5.10 9.80
N ALA A 523 -13.11 -6.02 8.88
CA ALA A 523 -13.19 -7.45 9.13
C ALA A 523 -11.81 -8.09 8.98
N ASP A 524 -11.28 -8.63 10.07
CA ASP A 524 -10.12 -9.53 9.98
C ASP A 524 -10.63 -10.92 9.61
N GLU A 525 -9.81 -11.67 8.85
CA GLU A 525 -10.19 -12.91 8.17
C GLU A 525 -11.55 -12.75 7.41
N ALA A 526 -11.65 -11.67 6.64
CA ALA A 526 -12.89 -11.22 6.00
C ALA A 526 -13.54 -12.26 5.08
N HIS A 527 -12.78 -13.27 4.63
CA HIS A 527 -13.31 -14.39 3.86
C HIS A 527 -14.37 -15.21 4.63
N LEU A 528 -14.32 -15.23 5.97
CA LEU A 528 -15.31 -15.92 6.80
C LEU A 528 -16.69 -15.27 6.73
N VAL A 529 -16.73 -13.95 6.55
CA VAL A 529 -17.98 -13.14 6.59
C VAL A 529 -18.42 -12.62 5.22
N GLN A 530 -17.76 -13.05 4.15
CA GLN A 530 -18.05 -12.56 2.79
C GLN A 530 -19.50 -12.83 2.33
N MET A 531 -20.09 -11.82 1.73
CA MET A 531 -21.46 -11.84 1.19
C MET A 531 -21.56 -10.99 -0.08
N PRO A 532 -22.50 -11.29 -1.01
CA PRO A 532 -22.72 -10.49 -2.22
C PRO A 532 -23.01 -8.99 -1.94
N ILE A 533 -23.55 -8.66 -0.77
CA ILE A 533 -23.79 -7.28 -0.35
C ILE A 533 -22.50 -6.46 -0.27
N MET A 534 -21.36 -7.09 0.02
CA MET A 534 -20.07 -6.39 0.07
C MET A 534 -19.72 -5.73 -1.26
N GLY A 535 -20.06 -6.35 -2.41
CA GLY A 535 -19.89 -5.73 -3.72
C GLY A 535 -20.67 -4.41 -3.86
N LYS A 536 -21.90 -4.36 -3.31
CA LYS A 536 -22.69 -3.13 -3.28
C LYS A 536 -22.09 -2.10 -2.34
N ILE A 537 -21.61 -2.51 -1.17
CA ILE A 537 -20.92 -1.62 -0.21
C ILE A 537 -19.70 -0.98 -0.87
N LEU A 538 -18.85 -1.78 -1.52
CA LEU A 538 -17.66 -1.29 -2.21
C LEU A 538 -18.01 -0.28 -3.33
N ALA A 539 -19.09 -0.55 -4.07
CA ALA A 539 -19.49 0.31 -5.19
C ALA A 539 -20.19 1.61 -4.76
N GLU A 540 -20.96 1.59 -3.68
CA GLU A 540 -21.91 2.67 -3.39
C GLU A 540 -21.77 3.33 -2.03
N ASP A 541 -21.39 2.60 -0.96
CA ASP A 541 -21.64 3.04 0.42
C ASP A 541 -20.68 4.10 0.93
N ARG A 542 -19.57 4.33 0.24
CA ARG A 542 -18.69 5.45 0.54
C ARG A 542 -19.46 6.79 0.59
N LYS A 543 -20.39 7.03 -0.34
CA LYS A 543 -21.20 8.26 -0.35
C LYS A 543 -22.16 8.37 0.83
N PHE A 544 -22.39 7.25 1.53
CA PHE A 544 -23.18 7.18 2.74
C PHE A 544 -22.32 7.15 4.01
N GLY A 545 -21.01 7.39 3.90
CA GLY A 545 -20.08 7.44 5.01
C GLY A 545 -19.71 6.06 5.58
N LEU A 546 -19.83 4.98 4.81
CA LEU A 546 -19.39 3.66 5.21
C LEU A 546 -18.17 3.23 4.40
N CYS A 547 -17.08 2.92 5.08
CA CYS A 547 -15.86 2.36 4.51
C CYS A 547 -15.70 0.91 4.93
N LEU A 548 -15.42 0.03 3.98
CA LEU A 548 -15.15 -1.38 4.23
C LEU A 548 -13.63 -1.64 4.19
N GLY A 549 -13.09 -2.19 5.28
CA GLY A 549 -11.72 -2.67 5.40
C GLY A 549 -11.70 -4.19 5.46
N LEU A 550 -11.01 -4.84 4.52
CA LEU A 550 -10.96 -6.29 4.42
C LEU A 550 -9.53 -6.78 4.66
N ILE A 551 -9.39 -7.69 5.60
CA ILE A 551 -8.11 -8.26 5.97
C ILE A 551 -8.18 -9.77 5.77
N THR A 552 -7.18 -10.36 5.11
CA THR A 552 -7.11 -11.81 4.87
C THR A 552 -5.64 -12.24 4.72
N GLN A 553 -5.40 -13.54 4.71
CA GLN A 553 -4.04 -14.06 4.52
C GLN A 553 -3.61 -13.99 3.06
N TYR A 554 -4.48 -14.36 2.15
CA TYR A 554 -4.24 -14.30 0.71
C TYR A 554 -5.55 -14.05 -0.06
N PRO A 555 -5.50 -13.34 -1.18
CA PRO A 555 -6.71 -12.88 -1.90
C PRO A 555 -7.56 -14.03 -2.46
N GLU A 556 -6.98 -15.21 -2.69
CA GLU A 556 -7.67 -16.39 -3.20
C GLU A 556 -8.68 -17.00 -2.20
N GLN A 557 -8.63 -16.58 -0.92
CA GLN A 557 -9.67 -16.94 0.07
C GLN A 557 -11.02 -16.26 -0.22
N PHE A 558 -11.00 -15.15 -0.96
CA PHE A 558 -12.23 -14.51 -1.39
C PHE A 558 -12.84 -15.20 -2.60
N GLU A 559 -14.15 -15.19 -2.70
CA GLU A 559 -14.87 -15.61 -3.90
C GLU A 559 -14.48 -14.74 -5.10
N SER A 560 -14.52 -15.32 -6.31
CA SER A 560 -14.05 -14.69 -7.54
C SER A 560 -14.73 -13.35 -7.88
N TRP A 561 -15.99 -13.17 -7.47
CA TRP A 561 -16.70 -11.90 -7.63
C TRP A 561 -16.09 -10.81 -6.73
N LEU A 562 -15.74 -11.13 -5.49
CA LEU A 562 -15.14 -10.16 -4.56
C LEU A 562 -13.71 -9.82 -4.98
N GLN A 563 -12.92 -10.80 -5.44
CA GLN A 563 -11.59 -10.53 -5.98
C GLN A 563 -11.63 -9.51 -7.13
N ARG A 564 -12.61 -9.61 -8.04
CA ARG A 564 -12.81 -8.65 -9.14
C ARG A 564 -13.15 -7.25 -8.62
N ASP A 565 -14.03 -7.16 -7.63
CA ASP A 565 -14.44 -5.89 -7.05
C ASP A 565 -13.27 -5.22 -6.31
N LEU A 566 -12.45 -5.99 -5.58
CA LEU A 566 -11.23 -5.50 -4.95
C LEU A 566 -10.25 -4.91 -5.97
N ALA A 567 -10.04 -5.58 -7.09
CA ALA A 567 -9.12 -5.11 -8.14
C ALA A 567 -9.56 -3.80 -8.81
N ASN A 568 -10.88 -3.56 -8.90
CA ASN A 568 -11.45 -2.46 -9.66
C ASN A 568 -11.89 -1.26 -8.80
N ILE A 569 -12.32 -1.50 -7.57
CA ILE A 569 -12.99 -0.48 -6.75
C ILE A 569 -12.11 -0.03 -5.60
N VAL A 570 -11.40 -0.95 -4.91
CA VAL A 570 -10.62 -0.63 -3.73
C VAL A 570 -9.43 0.26 -4.08
N VAL A 571 -9.22 1.31 -3.30
CA VAL A 571 -8.20 2.32 -3.57
C VAL A 571 -6.91 2.02 -2.83
N THR A 572 -6.98 1.63 -1.56
CA THR A 572 -5.78 1.33 -0.77
C THR A 572 -5.60 -0.18 -0.62
N ILE A 573 -4.53 -0.70 -1.18
CA ILE A 573 -4.18 -2.11 -1.15
C ILE A 573 -2.81 -2.25 -0.52
N ALA A 574 -2.72 -3.01 0.57
CA ALA A 574 -1.48 -3.30 1.28
C ALA A 574 -1.18 -4.80 1.28
N ALA A 575 0.01 -5.15 0.90
CA ALA A 575 0.52 -6.50 0.92
C ALA A 575 1.73 -6.61 1.84
N CYS A 576 1.60 -7.36 2.91
CA CYS A 576 2.74 -7.89 3.66
C CYS A 576 3.35 -9.08 2.91
N VAL A 577 4.26 -9.84 3.52
CA VAL A 577 4.87 -11.01 2.87
C VAL A 577 3.79 -11.94 2.28
N GLN A 578 3.98 -12.36 1.04
CA GLN A 578 3.06 -13.23 0.30
C GLN A 578 3.65 -14.63 0.08
N GLY A 579 2.78 -15.64 0.04
CA GLY A 579 3.15 -16.97 -0.42
C GLY A 579 3.42 -17.00 -1.93
N SER A 580 4.09 -18.07 -2.41
CA SER A 580 4.44 -18.24 -3.84
C SER A 580 3.21 -18.13 -4.76
N ASP A 581 2.10 -18.73 -4.36
CA ASP A 581 0.90 -18.83 -5.17
C ASP A 581 0.14 -17.50 -5.25
N SER A 582 0.11 -16.75 -4.14
CA SER A 582 -0.62 -15.48 -4.03
C SER A 582 0.15 -14.28 -4.54
N ALA A 583 1.49 -14.36 -4.59
CA ALA A 583 2.33 -13.23 -4.97
C ALA A 583 2.01 -12.69 -6.38
N GLY A 584 1.68 -13.58 -7.31
CA GLY A 584 1.27 -13.21 -8.67
C GLY A 584 -0.04 -12.43 -8.71
N THR A 585 -1.04 -12.88 -7.97
CA THR A 585 -2.34 -12.19 -7.82
C THR A 585 -2.16 -10.83 -7.15
N MET A 586 -1.38 -10.79 -6.07
CA MET A 586 -1.11 -9.52 -5.36
C MET A 586 -0.34 -8.53 -6.20
N SER A 587 0.65 -8.95 -6.98
CA SER A 587 1.36 -8.06 -7.91
C SER A 587 0.39 -7.38 -8.89
N LYS A 588 -0.61 -8.11 -9.40
CA LYS A 588 -1.66 -7.55 -10.27
C LYS A 588 -2.57 -6.56 -9.52
N LEU A 589 -2.99 -6.90 -8.30
CA LEU A 589 -3.79 -6.00 -7.45
C LEU A 589 -3.02 -4.72 -7.13
N LEU A 590 -1.72 -4.81 -6.87
CA LEU A 590 -0.82 -3.68 -6.67
C LEU A 590 -0.39 -2.99 -7.98
N LYS A 591 -1.15 -3.19 -9.07
CA LYS A 591 -0.98 -2.55 -10.39
C LYS A 591 0.42 -2.77 -11.00
N GLY A 592 1.12 -3.83 -10.62
CA GLY A 592 2.44 -4.18 -11.15
C GLY A 592 3.62 -3.34 -10.62
N TYR A 593 3.40 -2.46 -9.64
CA TYR A 593 4.48 -1.68 -9.02
C TYR A 593 5.47 -2.55 -8.22
N PHE A 594 5.02 -3.71 -7.75
CA PHE A 594 5.82 -4.68 -7.03
C PHE A 594 5.80 -6.02 -7.74
N THR A 595 6.96 -6.65 -7.89
CA THR A 595 7.06 -7.97 -8.53
C THR A 595 6.63 -9.09 -7.57
N PRO A 596 6.19 -10.25 -8.08
CA PRO A 596 5.91 -11.40 -7.23
C PRO A 596 7.10 -11.82 -6.34
N ASP A 597 8.32 -11.78 -6.87
CA ASP A 597 9.54 -12.11 -6.12
C ASP A 597 9.78 -11.12 -4.97
N GLN A 598 9.59 -9.83 -5.19
CA GLN A 598 9.67 -8.83 -4.12
C GLN A 598 8.64 -9.07 -3.01
N LEU A 599 7.39 -9.39 -3.38
CA LEU A 599 6.31 -9.63 -2.41
C LEU A 599 6.54 -10.88 -1.55
N GLN A 600 7.25 -11.89 -2.09
CA GLN A 600 7.67 -13.07 -1.33
C GLN A 600 8.85 -12.78 -0.38
N LYS A 601 9.73 -11.85 -0.76
CA LYS A 601 10.97 -11.53 -0.04
C LYS A 601 10.87 -10.24 0.78
N LEU A 602 9.68 -9.69 0.98
CA LEU A 602 9.52 -8.50 1.81
C LEU A 602 10.15 -8.74 3.19
N PRO A 603 10.92 -7.77 3.71
CA PRO A 603 11.42 -7.86 5.07
C PRO A 603 10.28 -7.98 6.08
N GLU A 604 10.56 -8.60 7.23
CA GLU A 604 9.59 -8.75 8.31
C GLU A 604 8.94 -7.41 8.68
N ARG A 605 7.62 -7.40 8.83
CA ARG A 605 6.81 -6.21 9.15
C ARG A 605 6.88 -5.09 8.11
N THR A 606 7.21 -5.43 6.88
CA THR A 606 7.18 -4.49 5.75
C THR A 606 5.92 -4.73 4.94
N ALA A 607 5.28 -3.66 4.52
CA ALA A 607 4.12 -3.70 3.63
C ALA A 607 4.39 -2.93 2.33
N ALA A 608 4.07 -3.56 1.21
CA ALA A 608 4.00 -2.93 -0.10
C ALA A 608 2.59 -2.36 -0.28
N ILE A 609 2.48 -1.08 -0.56
CA ILE A 609 1.20 -0.35 -0.55
C ILE A 609 1.00 0.36 -1.87
N THR A 610 -0.21 0.23 -2.42
CA THR A 610 -0.71 1.11 -3.48
C THR A 610 -1.93 1.88 -2.97
N THR A 611 -2.03 3.13 -3.34
CA THR A 611 -3.11 4.02 -2.94
C THR A 611 -3.27 5.13 -3.98
N ARG A 612 -3.97 6.21 -3.66
CA ARG A 612 -4.01 7.43 -4.48
C ARG A 612 -3.45 8.61 -3.71
N ASN A 613 -2.73 9.46 -4.41
CA ASN A 613 -2.22 10.72 -3.87
C ASN A 613 -3.32 11.81 -3.87
N GLU A 614 -3.00 13.00 -3.40
CA GLU A 614 -3.90 14.15 -3.36
C GLU A 614 -4.43 14.58 -4.74
N ARG A 615 -3.70 14.27 -5.81
CA ARG A 615 -4.13 14.50 -7.21
C ARG A 615 -5.01 13.38 -7.77
N ASN A 616 -5.38 12.41 -6.92
CA ASN A 616 -6.15 11.22 -7.29
C ASN A 616 -5.43 10.28 -8.29
N GLU A 617 -4.11 10.39 -8.42
CA GLU A 617 -3.26 9.49 -9.22
C GLU A 617 -2.89 8.27 -8.39
N VAL A 618 -2.73 7.12 -9.05
CA VAL A 618 -2.27 5.90 -8.37
C VAL A 618 -0.82 6.09 -7.91
N ASP A 619 -0.58 5.79 -6.66
CA ASP A 619 0.69 5.96 -6.01
C ASP A 619 1.08 4.71 -5.22
N PHE A 620 2.37 4.55 -4.92
CA PHE A 620 2.89 3.36 -4.28
C PHE A 620 4.09 3.66 -3.37
N PHE A 621 4.24 2.88 -2.32
CA PHE A 621 5.38 2.95 -1.41
C PHE A 621 5.50 1.67 -0.57
N MET A 622 6.63 1.50 0.10
CA MET A 622 6.84 0.46 1.13
C MET A 622 6.99 1.11 2.50
N THR A 623 6.37 0.51 3.50
CA THR A 623 6.49 0.95 4.89
C THR A 623 6.91 -0.20 5.79
N LYS A 624 7.60 0.12 6.86
CA LYS A 624 7.93 -0.80 7.94
C LYS A 624 7.14 -0.42 9.19
N CYS A 625 6.55 -1.42 9.82
CA CYS A 625 5.83 -1.26 11.08
C CYS A 625 6.66 -1.77 12.25
N ASP A 626 6.40 -1.22 13.43
CA ASP A 626 6.96 -1.73 14.68
C ASP A 626 6.39 -3.12 15.00
N PRO A 627 7.14 -3.95 15.75
CA PRO A 627 6.58 -5.18 16.26
C PRO A 627 5.37 -4.89 17.15
N PRO A 628 4.33 -5.75 17.13
CA PRO A 628 3.19 -5.57 18.00
C PRO A 628 3.65 -5.57 19.47
N TYR A 629 3.07 -4.68 20.26
CA TYR A 629 3.33 -4.54 21.68
C TYR A 629 2.05 -4.13 22.42
N VAL A 630 2.03 -4.37 23.70
CA VAL A 630 0.93 -4.02 24.61
C VAL A 630 1.46 -3.22 25.79
N TYR A 631 0.61 -2.48 26.43
CA TYR A 631 0.91 -1.79 27.67
C TYR A 631 0.38 -2.61 28.88
N LEU A 632 1.22 -2.75 29.89
CA LEU A 632 0.85 -3.33 31.16
C LEU A 632 0.19 -2.28 32.06
N PRO A 633 -0.52 -2.68 33.14
CA PRO A 633 -1.17 -1.75 34.04
C PRO A 633 -0.24 -0.71 34.67
N ASP A 634 1.05 -1.03 34.79
CA ASP A 634 2.10 -0.13 35.28
C ASP A 634 2.69 0.79 34.19
N GLY A 635 2.23 0.65 32.94
CA GLY A 635 2.68 1.43 31.78
C GLY A 635 3.92 0.90 31.10
N ARG A 636 4.49 -0.21 31.56
CA ARG A 636 5.57 -0.87 30.82
C ARG A 636 5.08 -1.41 29.49
N VAL A 637 5.94 -1.33 28.49
CA VAL A 637 5.69 -1.93 27.18
C VAL A 637 6.15 -3.40 27.23
N ALA A 638 5.25 -4.32 26.90
CA ALA A 638 5.53 -5.74 26.80
C ALA A 638 5.33 -6.22 25.34
N ARG A 639 6.11 -7.22 24.95
CA ARG A 639 5.91 -7.98 23.70
C ARG A 639 5.31 -9.33 24.09
N TYR A 640 4.38 -9.85 23.30
CA TYR A 640 3.68 -11.14 23.50
C TYR A 640 4.59 -12.39 23.61
N ARG A 641 5.68 -12.35 24.35
CA ARG A 641 6.65 -13.45 24.45
C ARG A 641 6.94 -13.91 25.88
N ASN A 642 6.35 -13.25 26.86
CA ASN A 642 6.55 -13.59 28.27
C ASN A 642 5.19 -13.93 28.87
N THR A 643 5.03 -15.10 29.41
CA THR A 643 3.78 -15.63 29.95
C THR A 643 3.19 -14.75 31.07
N GLU A 644 4.02 -14.19 31.95
CA GLU A 644 3.56 -13.30 33.03
C GLU A 644 3.01 -11.96 32.48
N ASP A 645 3.70 -11.36 31.53
CA ASP A 645 3.26 -10.11 30.93
C ASP A 645 1.97 -10.31 30.11
N GLU A 646 1.85 -11.45 29.43
CA GLU A 646 0.65 -11.83 28.68
C GLU A 646 -0.55 -12.03 29.62
N GLU A 647 -0.40 -12.76 30.72
CA GLU A 647 -1.45 -12.95 31.72
C GLU A 647 -1.87 -11.61 32.36
N MET A 648 -0.92 -10.74 32.66
CA MET A 648 -1.17 -9.42 33.23
C MET A 648 -1.95 -8.54 32.26
N PHE A 649 -1.53 -8.50 30.98
CA PHE A 649 -2.23 -7.79 29.90
C PHE A 649 -3.66 -8.32 29.73
N LEU A 650 -3.82 -9.63 29.61
CA LEU A 650 -5.15 -10.25 29.42
C LEU A 650 -6.07 -9.93 30.57
N ARG A 651 -5.63 -10.11 31.82
CA ARG A 651 -6.43 -9.80 33.01
C ARG A 651 -6.87 -8.34 33.03
N TYR A 652 -5.96 -7.42 32.73
CA TYR A 652 -6.25 -5.98 32.75
C TYR A 652 -7.26 -5.59 31.66
N THR A 653 -7.05 -6.07 30.45
CA THR A 653 -7.85 -5.68 29.30
C THR A 653 -9.20 -6.39 29.26
N LEU A 654 -9.26 -7.68 29.66
CA LEU A 654 -10.51 -8.44 29.74
C LEU A 654 -11.44 -7.90 30.85
N ALA A 655 -10.89 -7.41 31.96
CA ALA A 655 -11.71 -6.76 33.00
C ALA A 655 -12.47 -5.55 32.45
N LYS A 656 -11.80 -4.74 31.58
CA LYS A 656 -12.47 -3.60 30.92
C LYS A 656 -13.46 -4.08 29.86
N ALA A 657 -13.14 -5.11 29.10
CA ALA A 657 -14.04 -5.70 28.12
C ALA A 657 -15.34 -6.21 28.80
N GLU A 658 -15.22 -6.87 29.96
CA GLU A 658 -16.37 -7.34 30.74
C GLU A 658 -17.21 -6.18 31.32
N GLU A 659 -16.55 -5.11 31.77
CA GLU A 659 -17.24 -3.90 32.22
C GLU A 659 -18.11 -3.31 31.11
N LEU A 660 -17.56 -3.19 29.89
CA LEU A 660 -18.27 -2.68 28.71
C LEU A 660 -19.44 -3.61 28.33
N GLN A 661 -19.21 -4.92 28.30
CA GLN A 661 -20.26 -5.89 28.02
C GLN A 661 -21.41 -5.81 29.03
N ARG A 662 -21.10 -5.72 30.31
CA ARG A 662 -22.10 -5.59 31.38
C ARG A 662 -22.92 -4.30 31.28
N ARG A 663 -22.31 -3.23 30.78
CA ARG A 663 -23.02 -1.95 30.55
C ARG A 663 -23.99 -2.04 29.38
N ASP A 664 -23.59 -2.71 28.30
CA ASP A 664 -24.24 -2.61 26.98
C ASP A 664 -25.21 -3.77 26.70
N TRP A 665 -24.98 -4.96 27.30
CA TRP A 665 -25.74 -6.17 26.99
C TRP A 665 -26.45 -6.72 28.19
N LYS A 666 -27.54 -7.48 27.96
CA LYS A 666 -28.32 -8.13 29.01
C LYS A 666 -27.56 -9.31 29.64
N PRO A 667 -27.74 -9.56 30.93
CA PRO A 667 -27.24 -10.79 31.56
C PRO A 667 -27.81 -12.05 30.90
N VAL A 668 -27.01 -13.09 30.79
CA VAL A 668 -27.40 -14.36 30.16
C VAL A 668 -28.67 -14.98 30.74
N GLN A 669 -28.90 -14.87 32.07
CA GLN A 669 -30.09 -15.37 32.72
C GLN A 669 -31.39 -14.65 32.30
N GLU A 670 -31.29 -13.35 32.04
CA GLU A 670 -32.40 -12.57 31.51
C GLU A 670 -32.70 -12.96 30.04
N VAL A 671 -31.65 -13.13 29.24
CA VAL A 671 -31.77 -13.57 27.83
C VAL A 671 -32.42 -14.96 27.75
N ASP A 672 -31.94 -15.92 28.55
CA ASP A 672 -32.49 -17.27 28.53
C ASP A 672 -33.98 -17.26 28.96
N ARG A 673 -34.35 -16.48 29.97
CA ARG A 673 -35.76 -16.30 30.38
C ARG A 673 -36.61 -15.69 29.27
N GLU A 674 -36.14 -14.62 28.60
CA GLU A 674 -36.88 -13.99 27.49
C GLU A 674 -37.12 -14.97 26.34
N ILE A 675 -36.15 -15.82 26.04
CA ILE A 675 -36.26 -16.84 24.98
C ILE A 675 -37.30 -17.89 25.37
N GLU A 676 -37.28 -18.35 26.63
CA GLU A 676 -38.27 -19.32 27.12
C GLU A 676 -39.68 -18.74 27.12
N GLU A 677 -39.88 -17.52 27.64
CA GLU A 677 -41.17 -16.82 27.62
C GLU A 677 -41.66 -16.61 26.18
N TYR A 678 -40.77 -16.26 25.22
CA TYR A 678 -41.13 -16.12 23.84
C TYR A 678 -41.61 -17.43 23.22
N LEU A 679 -40.91 -18.53 23.43
CA LEU A 679 -41.27 -19.85 22.89
C LEU A 679 -42.57 -20.40 23.51
N GLN A 680 -42.81 -20.19 24.81
CA GLN A 680 -44.02 -20.63 25.52
C GLN A 680 -45.21 -19.70 25.30
N GLY A 681 -45.01 -18.40 25.27
CA GLY A 681 -46.06 -17.37 25.24
C GLY A 681 -46.39 -16.78 23.86
N GLY A 682 -45.62 -17.10 22.81
CA GLY A 682 -45.87 -16.62 21.44
C GLY A 682 -45.70 -15.12 21.24
N GLY A 683 -44.86 -14.46 22.01
CA GLY A 683 -44.42 -13.05 21.77
C GLY A 683 -45.42 -11.96 22.17
N THR A 684 -46.42 -12.26 23.02
CA THR A 684 -47.48 -11.29 23.35
C THR A 684 -47.15 -10.42 24.56
N LEU A 685 -46.18 -10.74 25.41
CA LEU A 685 -45.95 -10.11 26.70
C LEU A 685 -45.13 -8.81 26.72
N LEU A 686 -44.57 -8.37 25.54
CA LEU A 686 -43.74 -7.16 25.51
C LEU A 686 -44.45 -5.90 24.96
N GLN A 687 -45.73 -5.99 24.59
CA GLN A 687 -46.50 -4.84 24.10
C GLN A 687 -47.09 -3.94 25.22
N GLU A 688 -47.31 -4.44 26.41
CA GLU A 688 -47.96 -3.66 27.49
C GLU A 688 -47.05 -2.66 28.20
N ALA A 689 -45.71 -2.80 28.06
CA ALA A 689 -44.76 -1.87 28.72
C ALA A 689 -44.45 -0.63 27.88
N SER A 690 -44.80 -0.58 26.56
CA SER A 690 -44.45 0.53 25.67
C SER A 690 -45.57 1.58 25.48
N ASP A 691 -46.80 1.30 25.90
CA ASP A 691 -47.93 2.24 25.71
C ASP A 691 -48.10 3.31 26.80
N SER A 692 -47.35 3.20 27.92
CA SER A 692 -47.39 4.23 28.97
C SER A 692 -46.51 5.47 28.71
N GLY A 693 -45.79 5.51 27.60
CA GLY A 693 -44.85 6.60 27.24
C GLY A 693 -45.24 7.49 26.04
N ARG A 694 -46.35 7.24 25.38
CA ARG A 694 -46.79 8.06 24.25
C ARG A 694 -48.00 8.96 24.59
N GLN A 695 -47.75 10.05 25.30
CA GLN A 695 -48.53 11.26 25.20
C GLN A 695 -47.64 12.39 24.68
N GLY A 696 -47.96 12.85 23.45
CA GLY A 696 -47.57 14.17 22.95
C GLY A 696 -46.45 14.19 21.94
N SER A 697 -46.75 13.94 20.66
CA SER A 697 -46.28 14.82 19.56
C SER A 697 -46.92 14.35 18.22
N THR A 698 -48.01 15.00 17.86
CA THR A 698 -48.57 14.97 16.49
C THR A 698 -47.63 15.74 15.58
N THR A 699 -46.98 15.07 14.67
CA THR A 699 -46.42 15.70 13.46
C THR A 699 -47.00 15.04 12.21
N LYS A 700 -47.50 15.87 11.35
CA LYS A 700 -48.23 15.60 10.11
C LYS A 700 -47.46 14.67 9.18
N THR A 701 -48.15 13.66 8.69
CA THR A 701 -47.80 12.91 7.48
C THR A 701 -47.98 13.82 6.28
N GLU A 702 -46.90 14.22 5.65
CA GLU A 702 -46.94 14.77 4.29
C GLU A 702 -46.79 13.62 3.29
N ASN A 703 -47.79 13.49 2.43
CA ASN A 703 -47.84 12.60 1.27
C ASN A 703 -46.72 12.92 0.29
N TRP A 704 -45.92 11.91 -0.02
CA TRP A 704 -45.01 11.90 -1.17
C TRP A 704 -45.65 11.12 -2.34
N GLU A 705 -46.55 11.78 -3.07
CA GLU A 705 -46.80 11.43 -4.47
C GLU A 705 -45.91 12.31 -5.37
N GLY A 706 -45.10 11.67 -6.18
CA GLY A 706 -44.35 12.33 -7.24
C GLY A 706 -42.89 11.92 -7.32
N PHE A 707 -42.63 10.84 -8.03
CA PHE A 707 -41.54 10.72 -9.01
C PHE A 707 -41.73 9.38 -9.75
N ARG A 708 -42.56 9.48 -10.81
CA ARG A 708 -42.43 8.58 -11.98
C ARG A 708 -41.73 9.39 -13.05
N GLU A 709 -40.90 8.67 -13.81
CA GLU A 709 -40.18 9.07 -15.03
C GLU A 709 -38.91 9.92 -14.83
N TYR A 710 -37.75 9.23 -14.83
CA TYR A 710 -36.77 9.17 -15.94
C TYR A 710 -35.82 8.03 -15.71
#